data_8f77f7bcf79d40282c225b12fc533cc4
#
_entry.id   8f77f7bcf79d40282c225b12fc533cc4
#
_cell.length_a   1.000
_cell.length_b   1.000
_cell.length_c   1.000
_cell.angle_alpha   90.00
_cell.angle_beta   90.00
_cell.angle_gamma   90.00
#
_symmetry.space_group_name_H-M   'P 1'
#
loop_
_entity.id
_entity.type
_entity.pdbx_description
1 polymer ?
#
loop_
_entity_poly.entity_id
_entity_poly.type
_entity_poly.pdbx_seq_one_letter_code
_entity_poly.pdbx_strand_id
1 'polypeptide(L)'
;MMRLAGLPVEAAEALRSPAARGWADEVLAEEARLRELGARLSDPLAAVVDGNEDDGMRREVLRLRRAVFNNRLPQDVPAALDLAARLEGPAGHDLATWLHERRHLAELHARGPGLLEEEFGRGRASLRELADSEQLRLGLLLASPTLDGQLDAYIRGDASASGKRGRKIERSLLAYLYRTACKTSPFSTFTGVALGAFRPDAAPAGAVEVTESWSGHARLNVVVLRRIAEAVAADPERRGDLLVGPASGWELDDERVRFVRRSVTAGDDSAPVSFDAARDRLFFLRRSGALEGLLGLLRERPGLRHRDLTSWLTAERDASQEDAERYLSALLQLGMVQLDGLYPDVHGPDPVRAFQAALREVGRPWALDVAARLDGVAAAVDAYATAPLARRRELLAGLKRDLPALVESLGASGTTLPQTLVYEDARVSAETVAADPRTWTDLAAGPLRSLARILPAFDVSLAQRLTFKGFFLARYGVGGRCDDLLRLVHDFHEDLFEQYLLFTSQRGPHDPAEGHAPEENWLGLPQIAALDKARAAFVRRMRELWRDLPRGAEELRLDEAFVAEVAGELVPLAEGFAAQSHFLQLAAREEDPLVVLNGSYGGLCFPFTRFTHCFDTAGDDPGLSAALLADLRAAQPEGAVFAEITAGSATTNLNLHGRMTDYQILCPGETGSAPPEQRIHLDDLYVAHDAAEDRLVVRSRRLGKEVVPLYLGYLVPMVLPEIPRTLLLLSPTSKTALDVWTGVPEAPAAGGVTARPRVRHGSVVLSRRSWTADAAALPVRPAGQDDAGWFLAWQRWRREHGVPARVFATVRAPRGAAGGWAGGGSKPHYVDFDSPLCLVALEGLLKERAGQVVLEEMLPAEDDLHVRTARGRHVAELAVEILPAAPARPAPDEEGHGERS
;
A
#
# COMPACT_ATOMS: atom_id res chain seq x y z
N MET A 1 7.33 -13.46 5.65
CA MET A 1 7.25 -12.38 6.67
C MET A 1 5.80 -12.18 7.06
N MET A 2 5.54 -11.90 8.31
CA MET A 2 4.20 -11.59 8.81
C MET A 2 4.16 -10.12 9.27
N ARG A 3 3.10 -9.41 8.89
CA ARG A 3 2.77 -8.07 9.39
C ARG A 3 1.63 -8.22 10.38
N LEU A 4 1.76 -7.63 11.55
CA LEU A 4 0.81 -7.75 12.66
C LEU A 4 0.29 -6.38 13.05
N ALA A 5 -1.03 -6.24 13.15
CA ALA A 5 -1.67 -5.04 13.69
C ALA A 5 -1.18 -4.75 15.11
N GLY A 6 -0.90 -3.50 15.44
CA GLY A 6 -0.26 -3.08 16.70
C GLY A 6 -1.14 -3.23 17.94
N LEU A 7 -2.46 -3.27 17.76
CA LEU A 7 -3.44 -3.55 18.81
C LEU A 7 -4.23 -4.80 18.45
N PRO A 8 -4.68 -5.56 19.42
CA PRO A 8 -5.60 -6.66 19.20
C PRO A 8 -6.98 -6.13 18.76
N VAL A 9 -7.76 -6.98 18.06
CA VAL A 9 -9.11 -6.62 17.60
C VAL A 9 -10.06 -6.33 18.75
N GLU A 10 -9.82 -6.88 19.91
CA GLU A 10 -10.54 -6.61 21.17
C GLU A 10 -10.53 -5.11 21.55
N ALA A 11 -9.51 -4.35 21.10
CA ALA A 11 -9.52 -2.90 21.26
C ALA A 11 -10.63 -2.20 20.44
N ALA A 12 -10.98 -2.75 19.28
CA ALA A 12 -12.14 -2.28 18.51
C ALA A 12 -13.45 -2.80 19.13
N GLU A 13 -13.47 -4.03 19.63
CA GLU A 13 -14.63 -4.63 20.31
C GLU A 13 -15.04 -3.83 21.55
N ALA A 14 -14.10 -3.30 22.32
CA ALA A 14 -14.35 -2.49 23.52
C ALA A 14 -15.18 -1.22 23.25
N LEU A 15 -15.28 -0.78 21.98
CA LEU A 15 -16.08 0.37 21.56
C LEU A 15 -17.49 0.01 21.09
N ARG A 16 -17.86 -1.28 21.11
CA ARG A 16 -19.19 -1.75 20.74
C ARG A 16 -20.21 -1.46 21.83
N SER A 17 -21.44 -1.37 21.41
CA SER A 17 -22.59 -1.13 22.25
C SER A 17 -23.57 -2.32 22.17
N PRO A 18 -23.30 -3.44 22.88
CA PRO A 18 -24.17 -4.62 22.82
C PRO A 18 -25.61 -4.33 23.23
N ALA A 19 -25.81 -3.44 24.21
CA ALA A 19 -27.15 -3.06 24.66
C ALA A 19 -27.89 -2.25 23.58
N ALA A 20 -27.24 -1.30 22.91
CA ALA A 20 -27.85 -0.55 21.79
C ALA A 20 -28.14 -1.48 20.61
N ARG A 21 -27.26 -2.44 20.35
CA ARG A 21 -27.48 -3.46 19.31
C ARG A 21 -28.66 -4.34 19.63
N GLY A 22 -28.74 -4.90 20.86
CA GLY A 22 -29.86 -5.72 21.31
C GLY A 22 -31.18 -4.96 21.25
N TRP A 23 -31.21 -3.69 21.71
CA TRP A 23 -32.36 -2.82 21.60
C TRP A 23 -32.81 -2.62 20.12
N ALA A 24 -31.88 -2.36 19.20
CA ALA A 24 -32.21 -2.20 17.78
C ALA A 24 -32.74 -3.51 17.19
N ASP A 25 -32.19 -4.66 17.58
CA ASP A 25 -32.64 -5.97 17.16
C ASP A 25 -34.08 -6.25 17.66
N GLU A 26 -34.40 -5.90 18.90
CA GLU A 26 -35.74 -5.99 19.47
C GLU A 26 -36.74 -5.11 18.72
N VAL A 27 -36.39 -3.84 18.47
CA VAL A 27 -37.24 -2.90 17.71
C VAL A 27 -37.52 -3.41 16.31
N LEU A 28 -36.50 -3.83 15.58
CA LEU A 28 -36.66 -4.29 14.18
C LEU A 28 -37.42 -5.61 14.08
N ALA A 29 -37.24 -6.51 15.03
CA ALA A 29 -38.04 -7.76 15.14
C ALA A 29 -39.51 -7.45 15.42
N GLU A 30 -39.79 -6.52 16.35
CA GLU A 30 -41.14 -6.12 16.69
C GLU A 30 -41.85 -5.38 15.54
N GLU A 31 -41.13 -4.52 14.81
CA GLU A 31 -41.65 -3.87 13.58
C GLU A 31 -42.01 -4.91 12.49
N ALA A 32 -41.24 -5.99 12.36
CA ALA A 32 -41.51 -7.07 11.38
C ALA A 32 -42.77 -7.85 11.80
N ARG A 33 -42.88 -8.21 13.10
CA ARG A 33 -44.00 -8.90 13.67
C ARG A 33 -45.31 -8.12 13.50
N LEU A 34 -45.27 -6.82 13.81
CA LEU A 34 -46.42 -5.92 13.63
C LEU A 34 -46.85 -5.79 12.15
N ARG A 35 -45.90 -5.80 11.21
CA ARG A 35 -46.24 -5.82 9.79
C ARG A 35 -46.99 -7.10 9.37
N GLU A 36 -46.55 -8.26 9.86
CA GLU A 36 -47.22 -9.52 9.58
C GLU A 36 -48.62 -9.59 10.22
N LEU A 37 -48.74 -9.16 11.50
CA LEU A 37 -50.05 -9.07 12.17
C LEU A 37 -50.98 -8.08 11.47
N GLY A 38 -50.46 -6.93 11.06
CA GLY A 38 -51.24 -5.92 10.32
C GLY A 38 -51.75 -6.41 8.98
N ALA A 39 -50.92 -7.18 8.26
CA ALA A 39 -51.33 -7.81 6.99
C ALA A 39 -52.45 -8.85 7.22
N ARG A 40 -52.28 -9.71 8.25
CA ARG A 40 -53.32 -10.70 8.61
C ARG A 40 -54.62 -10.06 9.07
N LEU A 41 -54.60 -8.92 9.72
CA LEU A 41 -55.76 -8.20 10.21
C LEU A 41 -56.55 -7.44 9.13
N SER A 42 -55.98 -7.15 7.98
CA SER A 42 -56.55 -6.32 6.94
C SER A 42 -57.91 -6.79 6.48
N ASP A 43 -58.04 -8.05 6.05
CA ASP A 43 -59.26 -8.64 5.49
C ASP A 43 -60.27 -8.98 6.58
N PRO A 44 -59.89 -9.63 7.73
CA PRO A 44 -60.82 -9.89 8.81
C PRO A 44 -61.49 -8.62 9.37
N LEU A 45 -60.77 -7.52 9.56
CA LEU A 45 -61.31 -6.26 10.01
C LEU A 45 -62.24 -5.60 8.93
N ALA A 46 -61.96 -5.80 7.67
CA ALA A 46 -62.84 -5.36 6.60
C ALA A 46 -64.16 -6.14 6.63
N ALA A 47 -64.12 -7.47 6.78
CA ALA A 47 -65.31 -8.32 6.89
C ALA A 47 -66.18 -7.98 8.12
N VAL A 48 -65.56 -7.64 9.26
CA VAL A 48 -66.28 -7.17 10.47
C VAL A 48 -67.00 -5.85 10.19
N VAL A 49 -66.40 -4.93 9.45
CA VAL A 49 -67.02 -3.66 9.06
C VAL A 49 -68.22 -3.87 8.17
N ASP A 50 -68.07 -4.76 7.15
CA ASP A 50 -69.12 -5.01 6.17
C ASP A 50 -70.29 -5.80 6.73
N GLY A 51 -70.04 -6.74 7.68
CA GLY A 51 -71.05 -7.59 8.28
C GLY A 51 -71.75 -7.02 9.53
N ASN A 52 -71.37 -5.82 10.04
CA ASN A 52 -71.95 -5.25 11.23
C ASN A 52 -72.98 -4.15 10.95
N GLU A 53 -74.20 -4.27 11.52
CA GLU A 53 -75.27 -3.35 11.35
C GLU A 53 -75.20 -2.12 12.28
N ASP A 54 -74.41 -2.15 13.38
CA ASP A 54 -74.20 -1.07 14.33
C ASP A 54 -73.20 -0.02 13.75
N ASP A 55 -73.74 1.14 13.37
CA ASP A 55 -72.93 2.25 12.84
C ASP A 55 -71.87 2.78 13.80
N GLY A 56 -72.09 2.63 15.12
CA GLY A 56 -71.11 2.95 16.18
C GLY A 56 -69.91 2.03 16.11
N MET A 57 -70.20 0.71 16.17
CA MET A 57 -69.19 -0.34 16.05
C MET A 57 -68.41 -0.25 14.75
N ARG A 58 -69.12 -0.07 13.63
CA ARG A 58 -68.44 0.11 12.33
C ARG A 58 -67.42 1.24 12.29
N ARG A 59 -67.76 2.39 12.85
CA ARG A 59 -66.85 3.57 12.91
C ARG A 59 -65.66 3.30 13.81
N GLU A 60 -65.81 2.61 14.91
CA GLU A 60 -64.74 2.23 15.85
C GLU A 60 -63.79 1.26 15.16
N VAL A 61 -64.27 0.17 14.54
CA VAL A 61 -63.47 -0.82 13.81
C VAL A 61 -62.75 -0.18 12.63
N LEU A 62 -63.40 0.69 11.86
CA LEU A 62 -62.74 1.44 10.79
C LEU A 62 -61.61 2.34 11.27
N ARG A 63 -61.78 2.94 12.46
CA ARG A 63 -60.72 3.75 13.08
C ARG A 63 -59.52 2.87 13.48
N LEU A 64 -59.76 1.69 14.07
CA LEU A 64 -58.71 0.74 14.42
C LEU A 64 -58.01 0.14 13.16
N ARG A 65 -58.82 -0.24 12.16
CA ARG A 65 -58.28 -0.69 10.85
C ARG A 65 -57.32 0.34 10.25
N ARG A 66 -57.67 1.64 10.29
CA ARG A 66 -56.75 2.71 9.87
C ARG A 66 -55.54 2.85 10.75
N ALA A 67 -55.65 2.63 12.06
CA ALA A 67 -54.54 2.62 13.00
C ALA A 67 -53.56 1.46 12.71
N VAL A 68 -54.09 0.25 12.47
CA VAL A 68 -53.34 -0.94 12.08
C VAL A 68 -52.64 -0.71 10.74
N PHE A 69 -53.36 -0.25 9.72
CA PHE A 69 -52.81 0.03 8.38
C PHE A 69 -51.69 1.05 8.41
N ASN A 70 -51.83 2.11 9.21
CA ASN A 70 -50.77 3.13 9.38
C ASN A 70 -49.76 2.80 10.48
N ASN A 71 -49.81 1.64 11.07
CA ASN A 71 -49.00 1.20 12.22
C ASN A 71 -48.93 2.25 13.35
N ARG A 72 -50.09 2.84 13.70
CA ARG A 72 -50.19 3.88 14.73
C ARG A 72 -50.93 3.36 15.95
N LEU A 73 -50.37 3.59 17.14
CA LEU A 73 -51.06 3.28 18.42
C LEU A 73 -52.28 4.20 18.57
N PRO A 74 -53.49 3.61 18.85
CA PRO A 74 -54.66 4.43 19.16
C PRO A 74 -54.42 5.32 20.40
N GLN A 75 -55.09 6.45 20.48
CA GLN A 75 -55.01 7.37 21.64
C GLN A 75 -55.51 6.75 22.91
N ASP A 76 -56.64 5.96 22.82
CA ASP A 76 -57.23 5.25 23.92
C ASP A 76 -57.02 3.72 23.69
N VAL A 77 -55.90 3.19 24.21
CA VAL A 77 -55.55 1.78 24.10
C VAL A 77 -56.51 0.89 24.90
N PRO A 78 -56.92 1.24 26.13
CA PRO A 78 -57.92 0.50 26.89
C PRO A 78 -59.22 0.30 26.10
N ALA A 79 -59.82 1.38 25.56
CA ALA A 79 -61.04 1.28 24.76
C ALA A 79 -60.85 0.44 23.48
N ALA A 80 -59.68 0.49 22.85
CA ALA A 80 -59.35 -0.36 21.72
C ALA A 80 -59.23 -1.84 22.07
N LEU A 81 -58.71 -2.18 23.25
CA LEU A 81 -58.64 -3.55 23.79
C LEU A 81 -60.04 -4.07 24.14
N ASP A 82 -60.90 -3.24 24.75
CA ASP A 82 -62.30 -3.57 25.04
C ASP A 82 -63.07 -3.82 23.74
N LEU A 83 -62.81 -3.08 22.67
CA LEU A 83 -63.39 -3.32 21.36
C LEU A 83 -62.89 -4.67 20.76
N ALA A 84 -61.57 -4.93 20.83
CA ALA A 84 -60.99 -6.18 20.38
C ALA A 84 -61.62 -7.39 21.12
N ALA A 85 -61.85 -7.29 22.42
CA ALA A 85 -62.53 -8.33 23.22
C ALA A 85 -64.01 -8.57 22.82
N ARG A 86 -64.66 -7.56 22.24
CA ARG A 86 -66.06 -7.67 21.72
C ARG A 86 -66.14 -8.28 20.34
N LEU A 87 -65.02 -8.34 19.60
CA LEU A 87 -64.98 -8.98 18.28
C LEU A 87 -64.89 -10.49 18.44
N GLU A 88 -65.83 -11.20 17.84
CA GLU A 88 -65.83 -12.66 17.83
C GLU A 88 -64.79 -13.24 16.89
N GLY A 89 -64.18 -14.37 17.24
CA GLY A 89 -63.27 -15.14 16.41
C GLY A 89 -61.80 -14.64 16.40
N PRO A 90 -61.00 -15.07 15.42
CA PRO A 90 -59.56 -14.81 15.36
C PRO A 90 -59.18 -13.29 15.24
N ALA A 91 -60.06 -12.49 14.61
CA ALA A 91 -59.82 -11.08 14.41
C ALA A 91 -59.70 -10.28 15.71
N GLY A 92 -60.50 -10.59 16.72
CA GLY A 92 -60.42 -9.95 18.04
C GLY A 92 -59.12 -10.28 18.73
N HIS A 93 -58.72 -11.56 18.71
CA HIS A 93 -57.48 -12.03 19.30
C HIS A 93 -56.27 -11.42 18.66
N ASP A 94 -56.20 -11.45 17.31
CA ASP A 94 -55.09 -10.86 16.57
C ASP A 94 -55.01 -9.35 16.74
N LEU A 95 -56.15 -8.63 16.84
CA LEU A 95 -56.20 -7.22 17.11
C LEU A 95 -55.69 -6.87 18.51
N ALA A 96 -56.12 -7.64 19.53
CA ALA A 96 -55.61 -7.48 20.89
C ALA A 96 -54.12 -7.72 20.95
N THR A 97 -53.60 -8.76 20.29
CA THR A 97 -52.17 -9.05 20.14
C THR A 97 -51.45 -7.86 19.45
N TRP A 98 -51.98 -7.37 18.34
CA TRP A 98 -51.40 -6.20 17.62
C TRP A 98 -51.34 -4.97 18.53
N LEU A 99 -52.36 -4.70 19.34
CA LEU A 99 -52.39 -3.55 20.27
C LEU A 99 -51.34 -3.69 21.36
N HIS A 100 -51.13 -4.88 21.91
CA HIS A 100 -50.13 -5.15 22.91
C HIS A 100 -48.71 -4.96 22.31
N GLU A 101 -48.43 -5.62 21.21
CA GLU A 101 -47.13 -5.52 20.54
C GLU A 101 -46.83 -4.08 20.07
N ARG A 102 -47.85 -3.35 19.58
CA ARG A 102 -47.69 -1.94 19.17
C ARG A 102 -47.40 -1.01 20.39
N ARG A 103 -47.95 -1.29 21.54
CA ARG A 103 -47.63 -0.60 22.77
C ARG A 103 -46.18 -0.93 23.21
N HIS A 104 -45.80 -2.19 23.15
CA HIS A 104 -44.46 -2.64 23.45
C HIS A 104 -43.43 -1.95 22.54
N LEU A 105 -43.70 -1.86 21.25
CA LEU A 105 -42.83 -1.09 20.34
C LEU A 105 -42.71 0.38 20.75
N ALA A 106 -43.78 1.01 21.21
CA ALA A 106 -43.70 2.40 21.68
C ALA A 106 -42.83 2.54 22.93
N GLU A 107 -42.88 1.59 23.86
CA GLU A 107 -42.03 1.52 25.03
C GLU A 107 -40.57 1.28 24.68
N LEU A 108 -40.29 0.42 23.69
CA LEU A 108 -38.93 0.20 23.14
C LEU A 108 -38.36 1.50 22.56
N HIS A 109 -39.13 2.21 21.72
CA HIS A 109 -38.67 3.50 21.17
C HIS A 109 -38.42 4.56 22.26
N ALA A 110 -39.29 4.63 23.31
CA ALA A 110 -39.10 5.56 24.40
C ALA A 110 -37.84 5.31 25.22
N ARG A 111 -37.38 4.05 25.31
CA ARG A 111 -36.15 3.66 26.01
C ARG A 111 -34.88 4.04 25.23
N GLY A 112 -34.95 4.10 23.90
CA GLY A 112 -33.80 4.26 23.02
C GLY A 112 -32.91 5.47 23.31
N PRO A 113 -33.44 6.70 23.45
CA PRO A 113 -32.61 7.88 23.65
C PRO A 113 -31.72 7.82 24.89
N GLY A 114 -32.27 7.42 26.05
CA GLY A 114 -31.49 7.27 27.27
C GLY A 114 -30.41 6.16 27.14
N LEU A 115 -30.78 5.04 26.55
CA LEU A 115 -29.84 3.96 26.31
C LEU A 115 -28.64 4.40 25.41
N LEU A 116 -28.92 5.11 24.32
CA LEU A 116 -27.84 5.57 23.44
C LEU A 116 -26.96 6.64 24.13
N GLU A 117 -27.52 7.50 24.98
CA GLU A 117 -26.74 8.47 25.77
C GLU A 117 -25.76 7.75 26.70
N GLU A 118 -26.22 6.73 27.43
CA GLU A 118 -25.39 5.90 28.31
C GLU A 118 -24.31 5.17 27.52
N GLU A 119 -24.65 4.56 26.37
CA GLU A 119 -23.69 3.82 25.53
C GLU A 119 -22.64 4.75 24.90
N PHE A 120 -23.00 5.95 24.48
CA PHE A 120 -22.02 6.96 24.04
C PHE A 120 -21.09 7.37 25.19
N GLY A 121 -21.63 7.52 26.42
CA GLY A 121 -20.84 7.80 27.61
C GLY A 121 -19.82 6.71 27.89
N ARG A 122 -20.25 5.46 27.87
CA ARG A 122 -19.41 4.27 28.03
C ARG A 122 -18.37 4.16 26.94
N GLY A 123 -18.76 4.28 25.67
CA GLY A 123 -17.85 4.20 24.54
C GLY A 123 -16.75 5.28 24.58
N ARG A 124 -17.08 6.53 25.03
CA ARG A 124 -16.09 7.58 25.25
C ARG A 124 -15.15 7.29 26.40
N ALA A 125 -15.63 6.64 27.47
CA ALA A 125 -14.78 6.21 28.57
C ALA A 125 -13.77 5.16 28.08
N SER A 126 -14.24 4.12 27.39
CA SER A 126 -13.37 3.10 26.77
C SER A 126 -12.36 3.71 25.77
N LEU A 127 -12.80 4.69 24.96
CA LEU A 127 -11.90 5.37 24.02
C LEU A 127 -10.79 6.15 24.71
N ARG A 128 -11.07 6.77 25.89
CA ARG A 128 -10.03 7.45 26.68
C ARG A 128 -9.03 6.46 27.25
N GLU A 129 -9.47 5.32 27.74
CA GLU A 129 -8.61 4.24 28.22
C GLU A 129 -7.72 3.70 27.10
N LEU A 130 -8.29 3.37 25.93
CA LEU A 130 -7.55 2.90 24.76
C LEU A 130 -6.58 3.97 24.21
N ALA A 131 -6.90 5.26 24.37
CA ALA A 131 -6.04 6.36 23.95
C ALA A 131 -4.72 6.41 24.73
N ASP A 132 -4.65 5.81 25.90
CA ASP A 132 -3.43 5.73 26.73
C ASP A 132 -2.57 4.49 26.40
N SER A 133 -2.99 3.66 25.45
CA SER A 133 -2.17 2.52 24.97
C SER A 133 -0.83 2.97 24.44
N GLU A 134 0.26 2.38 24.95
CA GLU A 134 1.62 2.73 24.59
C GLU A 134 1.87 2.59 23.08
N GLN A 135 1.48 1.49 22.46
CA GLN A 135 1.65 1.28 21.02
C GLN A 135 0.97 2.36 20.19
N LEU A 136 -0.26 2.74 20.56
CA LEU A 136 -1.00 3.78 19.87
C LEU A 136 -0.31 5.16 20.05
N ARG A 137 0.12 5.48 21.26
CA ARG A 137 0.76 6.77 21.57
C ARG A 137 2.12 6.92 20.91
N LEU A 138 2.95 5.88 20.91
CA LEU A 138 4.25 5.89 20.26
C LEU A 138 4.10 6.11 18.74
N GLY A 139 3.15 5.43 18.09
CA GLY A 139 2.86 5.64 16.67
C GLY A 139 2.31 7.03 16.36
N LEU A 140 1.48 7.60 17.25
CA LEU A 140 0.91 8.93 17.08
C LEU A 140 1.95 10.06 17.14
N LEU A 141 3.05 9.88 17.87
CA LEU A 141 4.16 10.85 17.88
C LEU A 141 4.67 11.19 16.47
N LEU A 142 4.74 10.17 15.60
CA LEU A 142 5.22 10.33 14.22
C LEU A 142 4.06 10.60 13.25
N ALA A 143 2.90 9.95 13.47
CA ALA A 143 1.76 10.04 12.53
C ALA A 143 1.00 11.37 12.66
N SER A 144 0.86 11.90 13.86
CA SER A 144 0.10 13.12 14.14
C SER A 144 0.55 13.81 15.45
N PRO A 145 1.67 14.54 15.40
CA PRO A 145 2.16 15.28 16.59
C PRO A 145 1.12 16.24 17.17
N THR A 146 0.26 16.80 16.30
CA THR A 146 -0.84 17.69 16.73
C THR A 146 -1.89 16.94 17.55
N LEU A 147 -2.24 15.71 17.19
CA LEU A 147 -3.16 14.88 17.97
C LEU A 147 -2.49 14.43 19.26
N ASP A 148 -1.25 13.96 19.23
CA ASP A 148 -0.50 13.56 20.43
C ASP A 148 -0.46 14.68 21.48
N GLY A 149 -0.20 15.92 21.06
CA GLY A 149 -0.20 17.09 21.95
C GLY A 149 -1.55 17.43 22.60
N GLN A 150 -2.65 16.83 22.14
CA GLN A 150 -4.01 17.03 22.68
C GLN A 150 -4.50 15.83 23.51
N LEU A 151 -3.86 14.68 23.41
CA LEU A 151 -4.34 13.44 24.03
C LEU A 151 -4.32 13.48 25.54
N ASP A 152 -3.29 14.03 26.18
CA ASP A 152 -3.19 14.06 27.63
C ASP A 152 -4.36 14.84 28.27
N ALA A 153 -4.77 15.96 27.64
CA ALA A 153 -5.94 16.72 28.05
C ALA A 153 -7.26 15.99 27.81
N TYR A 154 -7.35 15.29 26.67
CA TYR A 154 -8.52 14.47 26.34
C TYR A 154 -8.70 13.29 27.29
N ILE A 155 -7.63 12.57 27.62
CA ILE A 155 -7.63 11.43 28.54
C ILE A 155 -8.06 11.87 29.94
N ARG A 156 -7.55 13.02 30.45
CA ARG A 156 -7.97 13.59 31.74
C ARG A 156 -9.40 14.12 31.74
N GLY A 157 -10.04 14.27 30.58
CA GLY A 157 -11.38 14.86 30.49
C GLY A 157 -11.41 16.36 30.68
N ASP A 158 -10.32 17.08 30.36
CA ASP A 158 -10.23 18.55 30.51
C ASP A 158 -11.27 19.27 29.64
N ALA A 159 -11.85 20.34 30.15
CA ALA A 159 -12.84 21.16 29.43
C ALA A 159 -12.30 21.69 28.07
N SER A 160 -10.99 21.93 27.96
CA SER A 160 -10.33 22.36 26.74
C SER A 160 -10.42 21.33 25.59
N ALA A 161 -10.64 20.05 25.91
CA ALA A 161 -10.79 18.93 24.97
C ALA A 161 -12.26 18.47 24.83
N SER A 162 -13.23 19.31 25.19
CA SER A 162 -14.67 19.00 25.14
C SER A 162 -15.38 19.64 23.92
N GLY A 163 -16.66 19.41 23.78
CA GLY A 163 -17.53 20.01 22.77
C GLY A 163 -17.10 19.70 21.32
N LYS A 164 -17.04 20.70 20.45
CA LYS A 164 -16.66 20.54 19.02
C LYS A 164 -15.22 20.06 18.84
N ARG A 165 -14.31 20.56 19.70
CA ARG A 165 -12.89 20.15 19.70
C ARG A 165 -12.75 18.69 20.13
N GLY A 166 -13.45 18.27 21.19
CA GLY A 166 -13.47 16.88 21.66
C GLY A 166 -13.94 15.92 20.57
N ARG A 167 -15.03 16.24 19.87
CA ARG A 167 -15.52 15.43 18.75
C ARG A 167 -14.51 15.30 17.60
N LYS A 168 -13.71 16.36 17.32
CA LYS A 168 -12.63 16.28 16.32
C LYS A 168 -11.50 15.36 16.79
N ILE A 169 -11.12 15.43 18.08
CA ILE A 169 -10.14 14.53 18.68
C ILE A 169 -10.65 13.10 18.62
N GLU A 170 -11.89 12.84 19.07
CA GLU A 170 -12.53 11.51 19.03
C GLU A 170 -12.47 10.88 17.64
N ARG A 171 -12.88 11.62 16.61
CA ARG A 171 -12.86 11.15 15.22
C ARG A 171 -11.45 10.78 14.74
N SER A 172 -10.47 11.64 15.01
CA SER A 172 -9.09 11.40 14.61
C SER A 172 -8.50 10.21 15.38
N LEU A 173 -8.78 10.12 16.67
CA LEU A 173 -8.31 9.04 17.53
C LEU A 173 -8.90 7.70 17.11
N LEU A 174 -10.21 7.62 16.81
CA LEU A 174 -10.87 6.42 16.29
C LEU A 174 -10.24 5.96 14.97
N ALA A 175 -9.94 6.89 14.07
CA ALA A 175 -9.29 6.54 12.79
C ALA A 175 -7.92 5.89 12.99
N TYR A 176 -7.10 6.38 13.93
CA TYR A 176 -5.82 5.80 14.26
C TYR A 176 -5.94 4.49 15.06
N LEU A 177 -6.89 4.40 15.99
CA LEU A 177 -7.15 3.20 16.77
C LEU A 177 -7.56 2.03 15.84
N TYR A 178 -8.54 2.25 14.97
CA TYR A 178 -8.96 1.23 14.00
C TYR A 178 -7.86 0.91 12.97
N ARG A 179 -7.03 1.89 12.60
CA ARG A 179 -5.85 1.60 11.79
C ARG A 179 -4.89 0.66 12.51
N THR A 180 -4.67 0.88 13.80
CA THR A 180 -3.72 0.10 14.61
C THR A 180 -4.26 -1.29 14.95
N ALA A 181 -5.58 -1.46 15.09
CA ALA A 181 -6.21 -2.74 15.44
C ALA A 181 -6.63 -3.58 14.22
N CYS A 182 -7.02 -2.94 13.10
CA CYS A 182 -7.68 -3.63 11.99
C CYS A 182 -6.90 -3.57 10.66
N LYS A 183 -5.69 -3.00 10.63
CA LYS A 183 -4.88 -2.90 9.41
C LYS A 183 -3.44 -3.31 9.65
N THR A 184 -2.82 -3.82 8.59
CA THR A 184 -1.44 -4.31 8.55
C THR A 184 -0.49 -3.41 7.75
N SER A 185 -0.90 -2.15 7.49
CA SER A 185 -0.07 -1.18 6.76
C SER A 185 1.05 -0.64 7.66
N PRO A 186 2.33 -0.95 7.39
CA PRO A 186 3.44 -0.62 8.29
C PRO A 186 3.64 0.89 8.46
N PHE A 187 3.69 1.31 9.71
CA PHE A 187 4.08 2.66 10.12
C PHE A 187 4.33 2.68 11.63
N SER A 188 5.57 2.87 12.05
CA SER A 188 5.95 2.89 13.46
C SER A 188 5.32 1.71 14.23
N THR A 189 4.82 1.90 15.43
CA THR A 189 4.19 0.88 16.28
C THR A 189 2.74 0.53 15.90
N PHE A 190 2.17 1.13 14.84
CA PHE A 190 0.83 0.76 14.37
C PHE A 190 0.80 -0.65 13.73
N THR A 191 1.94 -1.12 13.25
CA THR A 191 2.08 -2.45 12.67
C THR A 191 3.48 -2.97 12.96
N GLY A 192 3.58 -4.15 13.52
CA GLY A 192 4.84 -4.84 13.70
C GLY A 192 5.10 -5.85 12.58
N VAL A 193 6.38 -6.20 12.40
CA VAL A 193 6.81 -7.24 11.48
C VAL A 193 7.51 -8.36 12.23
N ALA A 194 7.24 -9.62 11.82
CA ALA A 194 7.91 -10.80 12.32
C ALA A 194 8.42 -11.67 11.17
N LEU A 195 9.55 -12.34 11.35
CA LEU A 195 9.99 -13.37 10.40
C LEU A 195 9.15 -14.63 10.57
N GLY A 196 8.81 -15.29 9.46
CA GLY A 196 8.19 -16.59 9.42
C GLY A 196 9.08 -17.60 8.72
N ALA A 197 9.03 -18.85 9.17
CA ALA A 197 9.69 -19.98 8.52
C ALA A 197 8.73 -21.16 8.39
N PHE A 198 8.86 -21.92 7.32
CA PHE A 198 8.17 -23.19 7.17
C PHE A 198 8.93 -24.28 7.89
N ARG A 199 8.29 -24.97 8.84
CA ARG A 199 8.87 -26.04 9.63
C ARG A 199 7.91 -27.26 9.67
N PRO A 200 8.40 -28.47 9.35
CA PRO A 200 7.56 -29.67 9.34
C PRO A 200 6.98 -30.05 10.72
N ASP A 201 7.58 -29.57 11.80
CA ASP A 201 7.19 -29.76 13.19
C ASP A 201 6.26 -28.67 13.74
N ALA A 202 5.92 -27.67 12.91
CA ALA A 202 4.97 -26.64 13.30
C ALA A 202 3.56 -27.21 13.45
N ALA A 203 2.77 -26.62 14.35
CA ALA A 203 1.35 -26.98 14.49
C ALA A 203 0.62 -26.81 13.13
N PRO A 204 -0.28 -27.75 12.78
CA PRO A 204 -1.13 -27.57 11.60
C PRO A 204 -1.83 -26.23 11.67
N ALA A 205 -2.24 -25.66 10.51
CA ALA A 205 -2.82 -24.31 10.37
C ALA A 205 -3.89 -24.02 11.42
N GLY A 206 -3.44 -23.72 12.61
CA GLY A 206 -4.20 -23.30 13.77
C GLY A 206 -3.81 -21.90 14.17
N ALA A 207 -4.23 -21.48 15.32
CA ALA A 207 -3.83 -20.22 15.93
C ALA A 207 -2.30 -20.18 16.08
N VAL A 208 -1.68 -19.15 15.50
CA VAL A 208 -0.27 -18.86 15.65
C VAL A 208 -0.12 -17.97 16.88
N GLU A 209 0.58 -18.46 17.91
CA GLU A 209 0.92 -17.67 19.08
C GLU A 209 2.20 -16.89 18.81
N VAL A 210 2.14 -15.59 19.05
CA VAL A 210 3.28 -14.67 18.87
C VAL A 210 3.64 -14.10 20.22
N THR A 211 4.93 -14.26 20.60
CA THR A 211 5.46 -13.61 21.80
C THR A 211 5.45 -12.11 21.63
N GLU A 212 4.82 -11.41 22.53
CA GLU A 212 4.62 -9.97 22.44
C GLU A 212 5.82 -9.20 22.99
N SER A 213 6.92 -9.25 22.24
CA SER A 213 8.07 -8.39 22.45
C SER A 213 8.18 -7.41 21.30
N TRP A 214 8.05 -6.12 21.58
CA TRP A 214 8.15 -5.05 20.58
C TRP A 214 9.52 -4.40 20.66
N SER A 215 10.18 -4.27 19.50
CA SER A 215 11.41 -3.48 19.35
C SER A 215 11.24 -2.48 18.20
N GLY A 216 11.47 -1.19 18.49
CA GLY A 216 11.51 -0.14 17.48
C GLY A 216 12.85 -0.15 16.75
N HIS A 217 12.82 0.18 15.46
CA HIS A 217 14.01 0.40 14.63
C HIS A 217 13.84 1.74 13.92
N ALA A 218 14.55 2.75 14.41
CA ALA A 218 14.42 4.13 13.95
C ALA A 218 15.59 4.53 13.03
N ARG A 219 15.30 5.33 12.01
CA ARG A 219 16.29 5.88 11.08
C ARG A 219 15.97 7.35 10.80
N LEU A 220 17.00 8.17 10.63
CA LEU A 220 16.83 9.54 10.18
C LEU A 220 16.20 9.57 8.77
N ASN A 221 15.36 10.56 8.52
CA ASN A 221 14.89 10.83 7.16
C ASN A 221 16.07 11.23 6.26
N VAL A 222 16.38 10.43 5.24
CA VAL A 222 17.53 10.65 4.34
C VAL A 222 17.43 11.95 3.56
N VAL A 223 16.24 12.50 3.36
CA VAL A 223 16.05 13.83 2.75
C VAL A 223 16.76 14.93 3.57
N VAL A 224 16.85 14.76 4.89
CA VAL A 224 17.58 15.70 5.76
C VAL A 224 19.06 15.76 5.39
N LEU A 225 19.70 14.60 5.19
CA LEU A 225 21.13 14.51 4.80
C LEU A 225 21.36 15.19 3.45
N ARG A 226 20.44 15.01 2.54
CA ARG A 226 20.49 15.66 1.25
C ARG A 226 20.39 17.19 1.35
N ARG A 227 19.45 17.71 2.16
CA ARG A 227 19.34 19.16 2.42
C ARG A 227 20.64 19.73 3.02
N ILE A 228 21.30 18.98 3.89
CA ILE A 228 22.61 19.35 4.45
C ILE A 228 23.68 19.38 3.33
N ALA A 229 23.73 18.36 2.47
CA ALA A 229 24.66 18.30 1.34
C ALA A 229 24.46 19.48 0.36
N GLU A 230 23.21 19.80 0.04
CA GLU A 230 22.84 20.96 -0.79
C GLU A 230 23.28 22.28 -0.15
N ALA A 231 23.11 22.44 1.16
CA ALA A 231 23.56 23.62 1.92
C ALA A 231 25.10 23.77 1.91
N VAL A 232 25.81 22.64 2.03
CA VAL A 232 27.28 22.63 1.91
C VAL A 232 27.71 23.04 0.48
N ALA A 233 27.10 22.47 -0.54
CA ALA A 233 27.43 22.70 -1.93
C ALA A 233 27.11 24.14 -2.42
N ALA A 234 26.18 24.82 -1.76
CA ALA A 234 25.80 26.19 -2.08
C ALA A 234 26.91 27.21 -1.75
N ASP A 235 27.73 26.91 -0.74
CA ASP A 235 28.84 27.78 -0.33
C ASP A 235 30.08 27.55 -1.22
N PRO A 236 30.62 28.55 -1.91
CA PRO A 236 31.76 28.40 -2.81
C PRO A 236 33.04 27.90 -2.13
N GLU A 237 33.32 28.31 -0.89
CA GLU A 237 34.54 27.89 -0.17
C GLU A 237 34.44 26.39 0.20
N ARG A 238 33.31 25.97 0.74
CA ARG A 238 33.07 24.54 1.11
C ARG A 238 32.99 23.69 -0.15
N ARG A 239 32.33 24.18 -1.20
CA ARG A 239 32.27 23.49 -2.49
C ARG A 239 33.66 23.24 -3.06
N GLY A 240 34.59 24.20 -2.90
CA GLY A 240 35.99 24.04 -3.28
C GLY A 240 36.71 22.84 -2.68
N ASP A 241 36.24 22.36 -1.53
CA ASP A 241 36.79 21.19 -0.81
C ASP A 241 36.18 19.86 -1.25
N LEU A 242 35.05 19.86 -1.96
CA LEU A 242 34.35 18.64 -2.36
C LEU A 242 35.00 18.00 -3.58
N LEU A 243 34.95 16.66 -3.61
CA LEU A 243 35.32 15.89 -4.79
C LEU A 243 34.39 16.19 -5.97
N VAL A 244 34.96 16.08 -7.18
CA VAL A 244 34.20 16.29 -8.40
C VAL A 244 34.42 15.14 -9.38
N GLY A 245 33.38 14.82 -10.12
CA GLY A 245 33.40 13.84 -11.18
C GLY A 245 32.65 14.31 -12.41
N PRO A 246 32.86 13.69 -13.57
CA PRO A 246 32.07 13.95 -14.76
C PRO A 246 30.66 13.36 -14.58
N ALA A 247 29.69 13.91 -15.32
CA ALA A 247 28.35 13.35 -15.40
C ALA A 247 28.37 11.90 -15.85
N SER A 248 27.42 11.12 -15.38
CA SER A 248 27.29 9.71 -15.80
C SER A 248 27.02 9.61 -17.30
N GLY A 249 27.59 8.58 -17.93
CA GLY A 249 27.37 8.26 -19.34
C GLY A 249 27.80 9.34 -20.30
N TRP A 250 28.82 10.14 -19.93
CA TRP A 250 29.35 11.10 -20.85
C TRP A 250 30.17 10.43 -21.95
N GLU A 251 30.04 10.95 -23.17
CA GLU A 251 30.78 10.48 -24.34
C GLU A 251 31.04 11.64 -25.28
N LEU A 252 32.18 11.58 -26.00
CA LEU A 252 32.57 12.55 -27.01
C LEU A 252 32.17 12.02 -28.39
N ASP A 253 31.44 12.81 -29.15
CA ASP A 253 31.36 12.67 -30.61
C ASP A 253 32.22 13.75 -31.29
N ASP A 254 32.16 13.84 -32.63
CA ASP A 254 33.00 14.77 -33.40
C ASP A 254 32.75 16.23 -33.02
N GLU A 255 31.54 16.62 -32.66
CA GLU A 255 31.13 18.01 -32.42
C GLU A 255 30.64 18.30 -31.01
N ARG A 256 30.24 17.25 -30.27
CA ARG A 256 29.50 17.41 -29.03
C ARG A 256 30.00 16.46 -27.93
N VAL A 257 29.69 16.86 -26.71
CA VAL A 257 29.77 16.01 -25.52
C VAL A 257 28.34 15.71 -25.14
N ARG A 258 27.95 14.46 -25.12
CA ARG A 258 26.67 14.03 -24.57
C ARG A 258 26.86 13.56 -23.13
N PHE A 259 25.83 13.69 -22.29
CA PHE A 259 25.84 13.23 -20.90
C PHE A 259 24.42 13.13 -20.36
N VAL A 260 24.23 12.43 -19.24
CA VAL A 260 22.95 12.39 -18.55
C VAL A 260 22.87 13.54 -17.57
N ARG A 261 21.91 14.44 -17.81
CA ARG A 261 21.54 15.48 -16.84
C ARG A 261 20.42 14.96 -15.96
N ARG A 262 20.67 14.87 -14.67
CA ARG A 262 19.67 14.61 -13.65
C ARG A 262 19.11 15.91 -13.10
N SER A 263 17.78 16.06 -13.10
CA SER A 263 17.08 17.16 -12.43
C SER A 263 16.23 16.58 -11.30
N VAL A 264 16.22 17.26 -10.17
CA VAL A 264 15.48 16.83 -8.99
C VAL A 264 14.54 17.94 -8.57
N THR A 265 13.28 17.58 -8.32
CA THR A 265 12.24 18.46 -7.80
C THR A 265 11.90 18.05 -6.39
N ALA A 266 11.98 18.99 -5.44
CA ALA A 266 11.61 18.71 -4.05
C ALA A 266 10.15 18.27 -3.94
N GLY A 267 9.93 17.26 -3.12
CA GLY A 267 8.59 16.73 -2.81
C GLY A 267 7.87 17.57 -1.77
N ASP A 268 6.72 17.06 -1.33
CA ASP A 268 5.94 17.67 -0.24
C ASP A 268 6.55 17.32 1.12
N ASP A 269 7.27 18.27 1.71
CA ASP A 269 7.90 18.15 3.03
C ASP A 269 6.86 18.01 4.17
N SER A 270 5.60 18.30 3.93
CA SER A 270 4.51 18.14 4.90
C SER A 270 3.90 16.73 4.90
N ALA A 271 4.22 15.92 3.88
CA ALA A 271 3.72 14.56 3.79
C ALA A 271 4.37 13.62 4.84
N PRO A 272 3.63 12.63 5.36
CA PRO A 272 4.17 11.61 6.27
C PRO A 272 5.33 10.81 5.67
N VAL A 273 5.32 10.66 4.34
CA VAL A 273 6.41 10.09 3.54
C VAL A 273 6.80 11.13 2.52
N SER A 274 7.92 11.80 2.73
CA SER A 274 8.49 12.75 1.78
C SER A 274 9.39 12.02 0.78
N PHE A 275 9.33 12.42 -0.46
CA PHE A 275 10.24 11.98 -1.51
C PHE A 275 10.42 13.08 -2.54
N ASP A 276 11.60 13.14 -3.14
CA ASP A 276 11.92 14.07 -4.21
C ASP A 276 11.81 13.35 -5.57
N ALA A 277 11.23 14.00 -6.56
CA ALA A 277 11.13 13.45 -7.90
C ALA A 277 12.40 13.74 -8.71
N ALA A 278 12.95 12.70 -9.34
CA ALA A 278 14.10 12.84 -10.22
C ALA A 278 13.74 12.54 -11.67
N ARG A 279 14.38 13.25 -12.61
CA ARG A 279 14.29 13.00 -14.06
C ARG A 279 15.69 12.95 -14.65
N ASP A 280 15.95 11.98 -15.50
CA ASP A 280 17.19 11.79 -16.22
C ASP A 280 16.95 12.07 -17.70
N ARG A 281 17.66 13.06 -18.25
CA ARG A 281 17.59 13.40 -19.67
C ARG A 281 18.97 13.43 -20.30
N LEU A 282 19.06 12.97 -21.54
CA LEU A 282 20.27 13.09 -22.33
C LEU A 282 20.44 14.53 -22.79
N PHE A 283 21.61 15.12 -22.48
CA PHE A 283 21.97 16.47 -22.84
C PHE A 283 23.22 16.50 -23.72
N PHE A 284 23.34 17.53 -24.55
CA PHE A 284 24.43 17.71 -25.48
C PHE A 284 25.03 19.10 -25.28
N LEU A 285 26.35 19.14 -25.07
CA LEU A 285 27.14 20.36 -25.05
C LEU A 285 28.05 20.38 -26.25
N ARG A 286 28.31 21.58 -26.77
CA ARG A 286 29.30 21.75 -27.82
C ARG A 286 30.67 21.36 -27.30
N ARG A 287 31.37 20.55 -28.06
CA ARG A 287 32.74 20.16 -27.80
C ARG A 287 33.65 21.39 -27.82
N SER A 288 34.50 21.56 -26.81
CA SER A 288 35.49 22.61 -26.71
C SER A 288 36.77 22.06 -26.12
N GLY A 289 37.92 22.61 -26.50
CA GLY A 289 39.18 22.12 -25.99
C GLY A 289 39.35 22.25 -24.46
N ALA A 290 38.64 23.21 -23.83
CA ALA A 290 38.62 23.34 -22.38
C ALA A 290 37.81 22.20 -21.74
N LEU A 291 36.64 21.87 -22.30
CA LEU A 291 35.78 20.80 -21.78
C LEU A 291 36.46 19.44 -22.00
N GLU A 292 37.05 19.19 -23.16
CA GLU A 292 37.79 17.95 -23.41
C GLU A 292 38.98 17.76 -22.45
N GLY A 293 39.78 18.82 -22.29
CA GLY A 293 40.90 18.76 -21.36
C GLY A 293 40.46 18.49 -19.92
N LEU A 294 39.33 19.09 -19.49
CA LEU A 294 38.76 18.89 -18.15
C LEU A 294 38.25 17.47 -17.98
N LEU A 295 37.52 16.91 -18.96
CA LEU A 295 37.03 15.54 -18.93
C LEU A 295 38.16 14.53 -18.99
N GLY A 296 39.20 14.79 -19.78
CA GLY A 296 40.46 14.03 -19.84
C GLY A 296 41.13 14.00 -18.47
N LEU A 297 41.26 15.16 -17.83
CA LEU A 297 41.88 15.30 -16.50
C LEU A 297 41.09 14.48 -15.45
N LEU A 298 39.76 14.58 -15.43
CA LEU A 298 38.90 13.83 -14.49
C LEU A 298 39.00 12.32 -14.71
N ARG A 299 39.18 11.86 -15.95
CA ARG A 299 39.39 10.45 -16.29
C ARG A 299 40.77 9.95 -15.83
N GLU A 300 41.81 10.74 -16.05
CA GLU A 300 43.18 10.34 -15.69
C GLU A 300 43.47 10.45 -14.19
N ARG A 301 42.83 11.39 -13.52
CA ARG A 301 43.00 11.68 -12.10
C ARG A 301 41.67 11.66 -11.33
N PRO A 302 41.14 10.52 -10.99
CA PRO A 302 39.94 10.44 -10.13
C PRO A 302 40.29 11.01 -8.74
N GLY A 303 39.31 11.62 -8.07
CA GLY A 303 39.44 12.14 -6.71
C GLY A 303 39.96 13.61 -6.66
N LEU A 304 39.91 14.35 -7.74
CA LEU A 304 40.16 15.80 -7.74
C LEU A 304 39.06 16.55 -7.00
N ARG A 305 39.41 17.61 -6.30
CA ARG A 305 38.48 18.54 -5.67
C ARG A 305 38.12 19.67 -6.61
N HIS A 306 36.99 20.32 -6.35
CA HIS A 306 36.54 21.46 -7.17
C HIS A 306 37.63 22.57 -7.30
N ARG A 307 38.35 22.88 -6.21
CA ARG A 307 39.47 23.84 -6.23
C ARG A 307 40.64 23.42 -7.11
N ASP A 308 40.85 22.10 -7.25
CA ASP A 308 41.95 21.62 -8.10
C ASP A 308 41.65 21.85 -9.58
N LEU A 309 40.35 21.72 -9.96
CA LEU A 309 39.90 22.06 -11.31
C LEU A 309 39.99 23.56 -11.58
N THR A 310 39.64 24.40 -10.59
CA THR A 310 39.82 25.86 -10.71
C THR A 310 41.29 26.20 -10.94
N SER A 311 42.18 25.62 -10.14
CA SER A 311 43.61 25.81 -10.27
C SER A 311 44.17 25.33 -11.62
N TRP A 312 43.67 24.18 -12.12
CA TRP A 312 44.05 23.64 -13.43
C TRP A 312 43.60 24.56 -14.56
N LEU A 313 42.39 25.10 -14.54
CA LEU A 313 41.86 26.03 -15.54
C LEU A 313 42.68 27.32 -15.58
N THR A 314 43.09 27.84 -14.44
CA THR A 314 43.95 29.05 -14.36
C THR A 314 45.36 28.79 -14.90
N ALA A 315 45.97 27.64 -14.57
CA ALA A 315 47.33 27.32 -14.97
C ALA A 315 47.49 26.89 -16.45
N GLU A 316 46.57 25.99 -16.92
CA GLU A 316 46.69 25.36 -18.26
C GLU A 316 45.96 26.14 -19.36
N ARG A 317 44.99 26.98 -19.00
CA ARG A 317 44.11 27.70 -19.96
C ARG A 317 44.21 29.21 -19.84
N ASP A 318 45.14 29.74 -19.04
CA ASP A 318 45.35 31.16 -18.83
C ASP A 318 44.06 31.94 -18.46
N ALA A 319 43.15 31.26 -17.76
CA ALA A 319 41.88 31.82 -17.31
C ALA A 319 42.07 32.61 -16.02
N SER A 320 41.31 33.70 -15.85
CA SER A 320 41.26 34.35 -14.54
C SER A 320 40.55 33.41 -13.50
N GLN A 321 40.85 33.61 -12.23
CA GLN A 321 40.19 32.87 -11.14
C GLN A 321 38.65 32.98 -11.26
N GLU A 322 38.15 34.20 -11.55
CA GLU A 322 36.74 34.47 -11.70
C GLU A 322 36.10 33.72 -12.88
N ASP A 323 36.81 33.68 -14.03
CA ASP A 323 36.31 32.98 -15.22
C ASP A 323 36.33 31.48 -15.03
N ALA A 324 37.36 30.93 -14.37
CA ALA A 324 37.41 29.51 -14.01
C ALA A 324 36.27 29.10 -13.09
N GLU A 325 36.00 29.89 -12.05
CA GLU A 325 34.87 29.65 -11.13
C GLU A 325 33.51 29.76 -11.84
N ARG A 326 33.35 30.75 -12.71
CA ARG A 326 32.12 30.94 -13.50
C ARG A 326 31.90 29.76 -14.45
N TYR A 327 32.97 29.30 -15.12
CA TYR A 327 32.91 28.15 -16.01
C TYR A 327 32.54 26.86 -15.29
N LEU A 328 33.20 26.54 -14.17
CA LEU A 328 32.89 25.36 -13.37
C LEU A 328 31.49 25.45 -12.77
N SER A 329 31.06 26.62 -12.30
CA SER A 329 29.69 26.82 -11.80
C SER A 329 28.64 26.56 -12.90
N ALA A 330 28.91 26.99 -14.15
CA ALA A 330 28.04 26.68 -15.28
C ALA A 330 28.00 25.19 -15.59
N LEU A 331 29.12 24.47 -15.55
CA LEU A 331 29.18 23.03 -15.77
C LEU A 331 28.46 22.26 -14.67
N LEU A 332 28.53 22.70 -13.40
CA LEU A 332 27.77 22.15 -12.29
C LEU A 332 26.27 22.38 -12.48
N GLN A 333 25.84 23.59 -12.84
CA GLN A 333 24.44 23.91 -13.11
C GLN A 333 23.86 23.11 -14.30
N LEU A 334 24.68 22.89 -15.33
CA LEU A 334 24.31 22.04 -16.46
C LEU A 334 24.34 20.56 -16.10
N GLY A 335 24.95 20.16 -14.97
CA GLY A 335 25.09 18.79 -14.55
C GLY A 335 26.17 18.01 -15.30
N MET A 336 27.04 18.68 -16.10
CA MET A 336 28.15 18.03 -16.79
C MET A 336 29.30 17.66 -15.84
N VAL A 337 29.49 18.44 -14.81
CA VAL A 337 30.33 18.11 -13.66
C VAL A 337 29.43 17.95 -12.45
N GLN A 338 29.70 16.99 -11.61
CA GLN A 338 28.93 16.66 -10.41
C GLN A 338 29.86 16.73 -9.20
N LEU A 339 29.27 17.10 -8.04
CA LEU A 339 29.98 17.04 -6.77
C LEU A 339 29.80 15.61 -6.22
N ASP A 340 30.90 14.98 -5.86
CA ASP A 340 30.92 13.62 -5.33
C ASP A 340 31.17 13.60 -3.81
N GLY A 341 30.85 12.49 -3.16
CA GLY A 341 31.23 12.19 -1.78
C GLY A 341 30.23 12.60 -0.71
N LEU A 342 29.26 13.50 -0.98
CA LEU A 342 28.26 13.93 -0.01
C LEU A 342 26.83 13.46 -0.31
N TYR A 343 26.65 12.53 -1.22
CA TYR A 343 25.32 11.93 -1.44
C TYR A 343 25.05 10.87 -0.36
N PRO A 344 23.87 10.88 0.28
CA PRO A 344 23.52 9.83 1.23
C PRO A 344 23.45 8.48 0.53
N ASP A 345 24.19 7.50 1.03
CA ASP A 345 24.09 6.13 0.53
C ASP A 345 22.79 5.50 1.04
N VAL A 346 21.83 5.28 0.13
CA VAL A 346 20.53 4.66 0.47
C VAL A 346 20.53 3.14 0.35
N HIS A 347 21.60 2.56 -0.17
CA HIS A 347 21.79 1.12 -0.30
C HIS A 347 22.68 0.53 0.80
N GLY A 348 23.14 1.38 1.73
CA GLY A 348 23.89 0.98 2.91
C GLY A 348 23.01 0.82 4.15
N PRO A 349 23.48 0.12 5.18
CA PRO A 349 22.70 -0.12 6.39
C PRO A 349 22.45 1.17 7.21
N ASP A 350 23.38 2.10 7.19
CA ASP A 350 23.34 3.35 7.97
C ASP A 350 23.79 4.56 7.15
N PRO A 351 22.86 5.26 6.48
CA PRO A 351 23.18 6.44 5.67
C PRO A 351 23.77 7.61 6.46
N VAL A 352 23.41 7.75 7.75
CA VAL A 352 23.91 8.85 8.59
C VAL A 352 25.40 8.65 8.85
N ARG A 353 25.80 7.45 9.26
CA ARG A 353 27.20 7.14 9.53
C ARG A 353 28.06 7.16 8.25
N ALA A 354 27.50 6.71 7.12
CA ALA A 354 28.16 6.82 5.82
C ALA A 354 28.41 8.29 5.45
N PHE A 355 27.39 9.14 5.62
CA PHE A 355 27.50 10.58 5.37
C PHE A 355 28.50 11.27 6.30
N GLN A 356 28.52 10.90 7.58
CA GLN A 356 29.54 11.38 8.54
C GLN A 356 30.95 10.95 8.15
N ALA A 357 31.12 9.71 7.69
CA ALA A 357 32.42 9.21 7.24
C ALA A 357 32.93 10.02 6.04
N ALA A 358 32.05 10.30 5.06
CA ALA A 358 32.36 11.14 3.91
C ALA A 358 32.78 12.58 4.33
N LEU A 359 32.06 13.19 5.29
CA LEU A 359 32.46 14.49 5.85
C LEU A 359 33.82 14.45 6.54
N ARG A 360 34.14 13.40 7.28
CA ARG A 360 35.45 13.24 7.94
C ARG A 360 36.56 13.05 6.90
N GLU A 361 36.30 12.39 5.78
CA GLU A 361 37.25 12.21 4.68
C GLU A 361 37.57 13.54 3.97
N VAL A 362 36.64 14.50 3.90
CA VAL A 362 36.90 15.87 3.42
C VAL A 362 38.04 16.50 4.25
N GLY A 363 38.13 16.24 5.57
CA GLY A 363 39.21 16.58 6.45
C GLY A 363 39.37 18.08 6.73
N ARG A 364 38.33 18.87 6.51
CA ARG A 364 38.32 20.32 6.75
C ARG A 364 37.61 20.66 8.06
N PRO A 365 37.99 21.77 8.74
CA PRO A 365 37.39 22.13 10.02
C PRO A 365 35.84 22.20 9.96
N TRP A 366 35.27 22.79 8.91
CA TRP A 366 33.83 22.88 8.74
C TRP A 366 33.17 21.52 8.57
N ALA A 367 33.79 20.58 7.85
CA ALA A 367 33.28 19.24 7.63
C ALA A 367 33.32 18.38 8.92
N LEU A 368 34.39 18.54 9.70
CA LEU A 368 34.53 17.88 11.00
C LEU A 368 33.51 18.42 12.02
N ASP A 369 33.20 19.73 12.00
CA ASP A 369 32.15 20.33 12.84
C ASP A 369 30.76 19.78 12.47
N VAL A 370 30.41 19.70 11.19
CA VAL A 370 29.15 19.13 10.71
C VAL A 370 29.05 17.65 11.12
N ALA A 371 30.12 16.87 10.91
CA ALA A 371 30.16 15.47 11.32
C ALA A 371 29.96 15.30 12.84
N ALA A 372 30.61 16.14 13.68
CA ALA A 372 30.45 16.12 15.12
C ALA A 372 29.02 16.46 15.58
N ARG A 373 28.36 17.44 14.92
CA ARG A 373 26.95 17.75 15.22
C ARG A 373 26.01 16.60 14.82
N LEU A 374 26.30 15.90 13.72
CA LEU A 374 25.56 14.72 13.33
C LEU A 374 25.75 13.53 14.26
N ASP A 375 26.84 13.48 15.07
CA ASP A 375 26.99 12.47 16.13
C ASP A 375 25.84 12.57 17.17
N GLY A 376 25.49 13.80 17.55
CA GLY A 376 24.34 14.05 18.42
C GLY A 376 22.99 13.65 17.80
N VAL A 377 22.83 13.89 16.49
CA VAL A 377 21.61 13.48 15.74
C VAL A 377 21.51 11.96 15.66
N ALA A 378 22.60 11.27 15.30
CA ALA A 378 22.65 9.81 15.24
C ALA A 378 22.33 9.18 16.60
N ALA A 379 22.99 9.68 17.69
CA ALA A 379 22.71 9.22 19.03
C ALA A 379 21.26 9.45 19.48
N ALA A 380 20.63 10.57 19.05
CA ALA A 380 19.22 10.83 19.34
C ALA A 380 18.28 9.87 18.60
N VAL A 381 18.58 9.52 17.34
CA VAL A 381 17.81 8.54 16.55
C VAL A 381 17.97 7.13 17.12
N ASP A 382 19.18 6.72 17.48
CA ASP A 382 19.46 5.42 18.10
C ASP A 382 18.71 5.28 19.45
N ALA A 383 18.77 6.34 20.28
CA ALA A 383 18.07 6.36 21.56
C ALA A 383 16.54 6.38 21.41
N TYR A 384 16.03 6.94 20.32
CA TYR A 384 14.58 7.04 20.08
C TYR A 384 13.90 5.68 20.01
N ALA A 385 14.52 4.71 19.37
CA ALA A 385 13.96 3.39 19.15
C ALA A 385 13.54 2.66 20.45
N THR A 386 14.29 2.83 21.52
CA THR A 386 14.09 2.15 22.83
C THR A 386 13.55 3.06 23.93
N ALA A 387 13.42 4.36 23.66
CA ALA A 387 13.03 5.33 24.65
C ALA A 387 11.53 5.25 25.00
N PRO A 388 11.13 5.49 26.26
CA PRO A 388 9.73 5.64 26.63
C PRO A 388 9.14 6.93 26.05
N LEU A 389 7.81 7.02 25.97
CA LEU A 389 7.03 8.09 25.32
C LEU A 389 7.54 9.52 25.64
N ALA A 390 7.74 9.85 26.92
CA ALA A 390 8.20 11.18 27.33
C ALA A 390 9.58 11.50 26.74
N ARG A 391 10.50 10.55 26.79
CA ARG A 391 11.83 10.72 26.26
C ARG A 391 11.84 10.81 24.73
N ARG A 392 10.98 10.07 24.02
CA ARG A 392 10.81 10.20 22.56
C ARG A 392 10.36 11.60 22.18
N ARG A 393 9.46 12.22 22.92
CA ARG A 393 9.03 13.62 22.71
C ARG A 393 10.21 14.60 22.86
N GLU A 394 11.03 14.43 23.88
CA GLU A 394 12.22 15.26 24.08
C GLU A 394 13.23 15.11 22.94
N LEU A 395 13.49 13.87 22.50
CA LEU A 395 14.42 13.58 21.41
C LEU A 395 13.93 14.19 20.08
N LEU A 396 12.64 14.05 19.75
CA LEU A 396 12.06 14.70 18.57
C LEU A 396 12.10 16.23 18.65
N ALA A 397 11.86 16.81 19.83
CA ALA A 397 11.97 18.26 20.04
C ALA A 397 13.43 18.71 19.88
N GLY A 398 14.38 17.91 20.35
CA GLY A 398 15.80 18.13 20.13
C GLY A 398 16.16 18.12 18.64
N LEU A 399 15.80 17.08 17.91
CA LEU A 399 16.04 16.98 16.47
C LEU A 399 15.41 18.16 15.69
N LYS A 400 14.18 18.55 16.02
CA LYS A 400 13.49 19.70 15.41
C LYS A 400 14.15 21.05 15.68
N ARG A 401 14.96 21.17 16.71
CA ARG A 401 15.76 22.37 17.03
C ARG A 401 17.14 22.29 16.38
N ASP A 402 17.82 21.15 16.52
CA ASP A 402 19.24 21.01 16.22
C ASP A 402 19.51 20.88 14.70
N LEU A 403 18.63 20.21 13.95
CA LEU A 403 18.79 20.08 12.49
C LEU A 403 18.59 21.40 11.73
N PRO A 404 17.54 22.20 11.98
CA PRO A 404 17.43 23.52 11.37
C PRO A 404 18.59 24.44 11.76
N ALA A 405 19.04 24.41 13.02
CA ALA A 405 20.20 25.20 13.48
C ALA A 405 21.50 24.78 12.77
N LEU A 406 21.65 23.48 12.46
CA LEU A 406 22.76 22.99 11.64
C LEU A 406 22.71 23.57 10.23
N VAL A 407 21.58 23.50 9.55
CA VAL A 407 21.38 24.01 8.18
C VAL A 407 21.56 25.52 8.13
N GLU A 408 21.03 26.25 9.13
CA GLU A 408 21.22 27.71 9.24
C GLU A 408 22.71 28.07 9.42
N SER A 409 23.46 27.32 10.24
CA SER A 409 24.91 27.53 10.41
C SER A 409 25.71 27.31 9.14
N LEU A 410 25.15 26.59 8.16
CA LEU A 410 25.71 26.42 6.83
C LEU A 410 25.31 27.55 5.86
N GLY A 411 24.63 28.60 6.32
CA GLY A 411 24.19 29.72 5.52
C GLY A 411 22.94 29.50 4.67
N ALA A 412 22.23 28.38 4.87
CA ALA A 412 21.05 28.00 4.10
C ALA A 412 19.73 28.26 4.87
N SER A 413 19.55 29.48 5.37
CA SER A 413 18.41 29.89 6.22
C SER A 413 17.03 29.79 5.56
N GLY A 414 16.94 29.58 4.25
CA GLY A 414 15.69 29.37 3.50
C GLY A 414 15.35 27.89 3.24
N THR A 415 16.18 26.95 3.67
CA THR A 415 15.99 25.53 3.40
C THR A 415 14.96 24.94 4.36
N THR A 416 13.88 24.36 3.82
CA THR A 416 12.90 23.62 4.61
C THR A 416 13.35 22.19 4.83
N LEU A 417 13.05 21.65 6.03
CA LEU A 417 13.28 20.25 6.36
C LEU A 417 11.95 19.50 6.45
N PRO A 418 11.91 18.18 6.13
CA PRO A 418 10.73 17.38 6.26
C PRO A 418 10.14 17.43 7.67
N GLN A 419 8.81 17.46 7.79
CA GLN A 419 8.14 17.39 9.09
C GLN A 419 8.40 16.08 9.82
N THR A 420 8.48 14.97 9.06
CA THR A 420 8.85 13.65 9.57
C THR A 420 10.36 13.49 9.55
N LEU A 421 11.02 13.74 10.67
CA LEU A 421 12.48 13.64 10.80
C LEU A 421 12.97 12.20 11.05
N VAL A 422 12.11 11.34 11.61
CA VAL A 422 12.45 9.97 11.99
C VAL A 422 11.45 9.01 11.36
N TYR A 423 11.95 8.00 10.69
CA TYR A 423 11.18 6.83 10.25
C TYR A 423 11.40 5.68 11.24
N GLU A 424 10.33 5.02 11.63
CA GLU A 424 10.36 3.88 12.52
C GLU A 424 9.57 2.72 11.91
N ASP A 425 10.16 1.54 11.93
CA ASP A 425 9.47 0.27 11.75
C ASP A 425 9.61 -0.54 13.05
N ALA A 426 8.62 -1.33 13.38
CA ALA A 426 8.59 -2.11 14.62
C ALA A 426 8.68 -3.60 14.32
N ARG A 427 9.61 -4.30 14.96
CA ARG A 427 9.66 -5.75 15.01
C ARG A 427 8.81 -6.24 16.17
N VAL A 428 7.99 -7.26 15.93
CA VAL A 428 7.24 -7.99 16.94
C VAL A 428 7.75 -9.42 16.99
N SER A 429 7.88 -9.99 18.20
CA SER A 429 8.53 -11.27 18.48
C SER A 429 10.03 -11.29 18.19
N ALA A 430 10.77 -11.76 19.18
CA ALA A 430 12.19 -12.04 19.05
C ALA A 430 12.46 -13.35 18.28
N GLU A 431 11.47 -14.23 18.23
CA GLU A 431 11.56 -15.56 17.64
C GLU A 431 10.95 -15.59 16.24
N THR A 432 11.42 -16.52 15.41
CA THR A 432 10.84 -16.79 14.09
C THR A 432 9.55 -17.58 14.24
N VAL A 433 8.45 -17.07 13.68
CA VAL A 433 7.15 -17.73 13.69
C VAL A 433 7.18 -18.93 12.75
N ALA A 434 6.77 -20.10 13.23
CA ALA A 434 6.74 -21.32 12.43
C ALA A 434 5.36 -21.57 11.81
N ALA A 435 5.36 -22.04 10.55
CA ALA A 435 4.17 -22.47 9.83
C ALA A 435 4.37 -23.86 9.23
N ASP A 436 3.32 -24.71 9.22
CA ASP A 436 3.36 -26.04 8.61
C ASP A 436 3.38 -25.94 7.08
N PRO A 437 4.41 -26.48 6.39
CA PRO A 437 4.52 -26.37 4.95
C PRO A 437 3.44 -27.19 4.19
N ARG A 438 2.89 -28.25 4.77
CA ARG A 438 1.87 -29.06 4.11
C ARG A 438 0.55 -28.30 4.03
N THR A 439 0.10 -27.78 5.18
CA THR A 439 -1.09 -26.93 5.22
C THR A 439 -0.95 -25.72 4.29
N TRP A 440 0.22 -25.10 4.26
CA TRP A 440 0.49 -24.00 3.35
C TRP A 440 0.38 -24.44 1.88
N THR A 441 0.93 -25.60 1.51
CA THR A 441 0.89 -26.12 0.13
C THR A 441 -0.55 -26.35 -0.33
N ASP A 442 -1.37 -26.99 0.50
CA ASP A 442 -2.74 -27.33 0.15
C ASP A 442 -3.65 -26.08 0.12
N LEU A 443 -3.47 -25.19 1.09
CA LEU A 443 -4.34 -24.04 1.30
C LEU A 443 -4.02 -22.87 0.37
N ALA A 444 -2.78 -22.62 0.08
CA ALA A 444 -2.36 -21.42 -0.64
C ALA A 444 -1.52 -21.71 -1.89
N ALA A 445 -0.42 -22.44 -1.78
CA ALA A 445 0.54 -22.56 -2.87
C ALA A 445 -0.05 -23.27 -4.10
N GLY A 446 -0.89 -24.29 -3.93
CA GLY A 446 -1.58 -24.98 -5.03
C GLY A 446 -2.47 -24.03 -5.84
N PRO A 447 -3.50 -23.41 -5.22
CA PRO A 447 -4.36 -22.45 -5.90
C PRO A 447 -3.63 -21.23 -6.45
N LEU A 448 -2.60 -20.71 -5.76
CA LEU A 448 -1.81 -19.60 -6.26
C LEU A 448 -1.00 -19.95 -7.51
N ARG A 449 -0.48 -21.20 -7.61
CA ARG A 449 0.17 -21.69 -8.85
C ARG A 449 -0.80 -21.79 -10.02
N SER A 450 -2.02 -22.23 -9.77
CA SER A 450 -3.06 -22.25 -10.81
C SER A 450 -3.32 -20.81 -11.29
N LEU A 451 -3.54 -19.87 -10.37
CA LEU A 451 -3.76 -18.46 -10.68
C LEU A 451 -2.55 -17.81 -11.37
N ALA A 452 -1.33 -18.21 -11.05
CA ALA A 452 -0.12 -17.69 -11.67
C ALA A 452 -0.13 -17.81 -13.21
N ARG A 453 -0.87 -18.79 -13.76
CA ARG A 453 -1.02 -18.99 -15.20
C ARG A 453 -1.78 -17.86 -15.90
N ILE A 454 -2.62 -17.14 -15.19
CA ILE A 454 -3.43 -16.03 -15.72
C ILE A 454 -2.96 -14.65 -15.28
N LEU A 455 -2.12 -14.55 -14.24
CA LEU A 455 -1.63 -13.26 -13.72
C LEU A 455 -0.89 -12.42 -14.77
N PRO A 456 -0.16 -12.99 -15.76
CA PRO A 456 0.46 -12.19 -16.83
C PRO A 456 -0.52 -11.31 -17.60
N ALA A 457 -1.78 -11.73 -17.77
CA ALA A 457 -2.81 -10.91 -18.39
C ALA A 457 -3.06 -9.60 -17.64
N PHE A 458 -2.80 -9.58 -16.34
CA PHE A 458 -3.05 -8.45 -15.43
C PHE A 458 -1.77 -7.76 -14.93
N ASP A 459 -0.60 -8.13 -15.50
CA ASP A 459 0.66 -7.44 -15.24
C ASP A 459 0.65 -6.08 -15.91
N VAL A 460 0.72 -5.00 -15.11
CA VAL A 460 0.67 -3.62 -15.60
C VAL A 460 1.92 -3.21 -16.38
N SER A 461 3.01 -3.95 -16.25
CA SER A 461 4.28 -3.67 -16.92
C SER A 461 4.50 -4.50 -18.18
N LEU A 462 3.77 -5.61 -18.36
CA LEU A 462 4.06 -6.58 -19.44
C LEU A 462 3.81 -5.99 -20.84
N ALA A 463 2.71 -5.25 -21.05
CA ALA A 463 2.47 -4.58 -22.32
C ALA A 463 3.56 -3.54 -22.63
N GLN A 464 4.08 -2.84 -21.62
CA GLN A 464 5.19 -1.89 -21.78
C GLN A 464 6.49 -2.61 -22.16
N ARG A 465 6.79 -3.76 -21.54
CA ARG A 465 7.96 -4.60 -21.89
C ARG A 465 7.90 -5.10 -23.32
N LEU A 466 6.73 -5.57 -23.75
CA LEU A 466 6.50 -6.01 -25.13
C LEU A 466 6.65 -4.86 -26.11
N THR A 467 6.12 -3.69 -25.78
CA THR A 467 6.27 -2.46 -26.59
C THR A 467 7.73 -2.07 -26.73
N PHE A 468 8.52 -2.12 -25.64
CA PHE A 468 9.95 -1.84 -25.66
C PHE A 468 10.70 -2.87 -26.51
N LYS A 469 10.38 -4.17 -26.40
CA LYS A 469 10.92 -5.20 -27.26
C LYS A 469 10.59 -4.94 -28.74
N GLY A 470 9.34 -4.60 -29.05
CA GLY A 470 8.94 -4.26 -30.42
C GLY A 470 9.69 -3.06 -30.99
N PHE A 471 9.86 -1.99 -30.19
CA PHE A 471 10.67 -0.83 -30.54
C PHE A 471 12.13 -1.22 -30.86
N PHE A 472 12.72 -2.05 -29.99
CA PHE A 472 14.07 -2.56 -30.20
C PHE A 472 14.20 -3.36 -31.50
N LEU A 473 13.28 -4.31 -31.71
CA LEU A 473 13.29 -5.15 -32.91
C LEU A 473 13.09 -4.34 -34.21
N ALA A 474 12.24 -3.33 -34.18
CA ALA A 474 12.06 -2.44 -35.33
C ALA A 474 13.34 -1.68 -35.70
N ARG A 475 14.20 -1.39 -34.74
CA ARG A 475 15.40 -0.57 -34.94
C ARG A 475 16.67 -1.37 -35.15
N TYR A 476 16.82 -2.50 -34.47
CA TYR A 476 18.04 -3.30 -34.45
C TYR A 476 17.85 -4.72 -35.09
N GLY A 477 16.62 -5.13 -35.31
CA GLY A 477 16.32 -6.45 -35.92
C GLY A 477 16.37 -7.62 -34.91
N VAL A 478 15.93 -8.79 -35.39
CA VAL A 478 16.00 -10.05 -34.65
C VAL A 478 17.47 -10.45 -34.47
N GLY A 479 17.88 -10.84 -33.26
CA GLY A 479 19.28 -11.13 -32.92
C GLY A 479 20.16 -9.88 -32.88
N GLY A 480 19.57 -8.68 -33.05
CA GLY A 480 20.28 -7.41 -33.06
C GLY A 480 20.84 -7.02 -31.67
N ARG A 481 21.74 -6.04 -31.70
CA ARG A 481 22.43 -5.52 -30.51
C ARG A 481 22.47 -3.99 -30.57
N CYS A 482 22.26 -3.38 -29.40
CA CYS A 482 22.47 -1.96 -29.17
C CYS A 482 23.57 -1.75 -28.12
N ASP A 483 24.70 -1.18 -28.55
CA ASP A 483 25.86 -0.94 -27.70
C ASP A 483 25.74 0.34 -26.83
N ASP A 484 24.79 1.20 -27.17
CA ASP A 484 24.55 2.48 -26.52
C ASP A 484 23.21 2.47 -25.76
N LEU A 485 23.26 2.00 -24.50
CA LEU A 485 22.08 1.91 -23.65
C LEU A 485 21.42 3.28 -23.44
N LEU A 486 22.20 4.33 -23.23
CA LEU A 486 21.64 5.66 -22.94
C LEU A 486 20.90 6.25 -24.13
N ARG A 487 21.43 6.06 -25.32
CA ARG A 487 20.76 6.46 -26.56
C ARG A 487 19.48 5.64 -26.79
N LEU A 488 19.52 4.33 -26.55
CA LEU A 488 18.33 3.48 -26.65
C LEU A 488 17.22 3.97 -25.71
N VAL A 489 17.56 4.27 -24.45
CA VAL A 489 16.60 4.80 -23.48
C VAL A 489 16.03 6.12 -23.95
N HIS A 490 16.88 7.04 -24.38
CA HIS A 490 16.45 8.36 -24.87
C HIS A 490 15.51 8.24 -26.08
N ASP A 491 15.95 7.51 -27.11
CA ASP A 491 15.16 7.34 -28.32
C ASP A 491 13.82 6.64 -28.06
N PHE A 492 13.79 5.64 -27.16
CA PHE A 492 12.55 4.96 -26.76
C PHE A 492 11.57 5.91 -26.08
N HIS A 493 12.04 6.75 -25.16
CA HIS A 493 11.19 7.70 -24.45
C HIS A 493 10.65 8.79 -25.36
N GLU A 494 11.51 9.44 -26.17
CA GLU A 494 11.14 10.56 -27.02
C GLU A 494 10.30 10.12 -28.23
N ASP A 495 10.65 9.00 -28.87
CA ASP A 495 10.00 8.56 -30.10
C ASP A 495 8.66 7.83 -29.85
N LEU A 496 8.49 7.19 -28.68
CA LEU A 496 7.34 6.32 -28.47
C LEU A 496 6.76 6.35 -27.06
N PHE A 497 7.57 6.19 -26.01
CA PHE A 497 7.06 5.79 -24.69
C PHE A 497 6.32 6.91 -23.95
N GLU A 498 6.73 8.18 -24.08
CA GLU A 498 6.00 9.30 -23.47
C GLU A 498 4.57 9.40 -24.04
N GLN A 499 4.40 9.25 -25.34
CA GLN A 499 3.08 9.25 -25.99
C GLN A 499 2.28 8.01 -25.58
N TYR A 500 2.90 6.83 -25.57
CA TYR A 500 2.26 5.61 -25.12
C TYR A 500 1.69 5.74 -23.70
N LEU A 501 2.47 6.29 -22.75
CA LEU A 501 2.01 6.54 -21.38
C LEU A 501 0.87 7.56 -21.31
N LEU A 502 0.91 8.60 -22.13
CA LEU A 502 -0.15 9.61 -22.20
C LEU A 502 -1.47 8.97 -22.63
N PHE A 503 -1.45 8.19 -23.71
CA PHE A 503 -2.65 7.52 -24.22
C PHE A 503 -3.18 6.48 -23.23
N THR A 504 -2.32 5.64 -22.67
CA THR A 504 -2.74 4.63 -21.68
C THR A 504 -3.30 5.26 -20.39
N SER A 505 -2.79 6.43 -19.97
CA SER A 505 -3.26 7.12 -18.76
C SER A 505 -4.65 7.77 -18.94
N GLN A 506 -5.04 8.08 -20.17
CA GLN A 506 -6.34 8.70 -20.50
C GLN A 506 -7.46 7.66 -20.71
N ARG A 507 -7.12 6.39 -20.79
CA ARG A 507 -8.08 5.32 -21.02
C ARG A 507 -8.97 5.08 -19.82
N GLY A 508 -10.23 4.81 -20.11
CA GLY A 508 -11.13 4.19 -19.13
C GLY A 508 -10.69 2.75 -18.80
N PRO A 509 -11.04 2.25 -17.62
CA PRO A 509 -10.65 0.89 -17.19
C PRO A 509 -11.27 -0.21 -18.04
N HIS A 510 -12.34 0.07 -18.75
CA HIS A 510 -13.05 -0.89 -19.63
C HIS A 510 -13.85 -0.16 -20.69
N ASP A 511 -14.08 -0.84 -21.82
CA ASP A 511 -15.07 -0.43 -22.81
C ASP A 511 -16.47 -0.83 -22.32
N PRO A 512 -17.47 0.09 -22.29
CA PRO A 512 -18.82 -0.24 -21.83
C PRO A 512 -19.51 -1.35 -22.62
N ALA A 513 -19.24 -1.47 -23.92
CA ALA A 513 -19.85 -2.46 -24.80
C ALA A 513 -19.12 -3.82 -24.72
N GLU A 514 -17.80 -3.80 -24.88
CA GLU A 514 -16.99 -5.01 -24.95
C GLU A 514 -16.54 -5.50 -23.58
N GLY A 515 -16.50 -4.61 -22.57
CA GLY A 515 -16.10 -4.93 -21.21
C GLY A 515 -14.59 -4.99 -20.98
N HIS A 516 -13.81 -4.90 -22.04
CA HIS A 516 -12.36 -4.83 -22.01
C HIS A 516 -11.89 -3.66 -22.89
N ALA A 517 -10.97 -2.84 -22.42
CA ALA A 517 -10.31 -1.81 -23.21
C ALA A 517 -8.99 -2.41 -23.77
N PRO A 518 -8.86 -2.59 -25.09
CA PRO A 518 -7.65 -3.21 -25.65
C PRO A 518 -6.39 -2.38 -25.35
N GLU A 519 -5.23 -3.01 -25.19
CA GLU A 519 -3.96 -2.32 -25.03
C GLU A 519 -3.53 -1.55 -26.30
N GLU A 520 -2.75 -0.48 -26.11
CA GLU A 520 -2.11 0.19 -27.22
C GLU A 520 -1.08 -0.73 -27.89
N ASN A 521 -1.34 -1.08 -29.14
CA ASN A 521 -0.49 -1.98 -29.91
C ASN A 521 -0.08 -1.34 -31.24
N TRP A 522 0.63 -0.22 -31.17
CA TRP A 522 1.04 0.55 -32.36
C TRP A 522 2.02 -0.19 -33.25
N LEU A 523 2.74 -1.17 -32.70
CA LEU A 523 3.72 -1.98 -33.40
C LEU A 523 3.14 -3.31 -33.93
N GLY A 524 1.83 -3.57 -33.73
CA GLY A 524 1.16 -4.77 -34.21
C GLY A 524 1.69 -6.08 -33.61
N LEU A 525 2.11 -6.06 -32.33
CA LEU A 525 2.73 -7.23 -31.68
C LEU A 525 1.68 -8.31 -31.35
N PRO A 526 1.87 -9.56 -31.81
CA PRO A 526 0.95 -10.65 -31.52
C PRO A 526 0.84 -10.98 -30.04
N GLN A 527 1.91 -10.75 -29.26
CA GLN A 527 1.91 -10.95 -27.81
C GLN A 527 1.00 -9.96 -27.07
N ILE A 528 0.91 -8.70 -27.49
CA ILE A 528 -0.05 -7.72 -26.92
C ILE A 528 -1.48 -8.13 -27.31
N ALA A 529 -1.70 -8.61 -28.54
CA ALA A 529 -2.99 -9.14 -28.93
C ALA A 529 -3.39 -10.39 -28.10
N ALA A 530 -2.45 -11.22 -27.69
CA ALA A 530 -2.70 -12.36 -26.81
C ALA A 530 -3.13 -11.91 -25.41
N LEU A 531 -2.49 -10.85 -24.85
CA LEU A 531 -2.93 -10.25 -23.58
C LEU A 531 -4.38 -9.76 -23.65
N ASP A 532 -4.75 -9.10 -24.73
CA ASP A 532 -6.12 -8.60 -24.93
C ASP A 532 -7.13 -9.74 -25.06
N LYS A 533 -6.78 -10.81 -25.77
CA LYS A 533 -7.64 -12.00 -25.87
C LYS A 533 -7.83 -12.68 -24.51
N ALA A 534 -6.78 -12.80 -23.71
CA ALA A 534 -6.85 -13.39 -22.37
C ALA A 534 -7.75 -12.55 -21.44
N ARG A 535 -7.61 -11.23 -21.48
CA ARG A 535 -8.48 -10.30 -20.70
C ARG A 535 -9.92 -10.37 -21.16
N ALA A 536 -10.14 -10.38 -22.48
CA ALA A 536 -11.49 -10.52 -23.06
C ALA A 536 -12.12 -11.88 -22.69
N ALA A 537 -11.36 -12.96 -22.72
CA ALA A 537 -11.82 -14.29 -22.29
C ALA A 537 -12.20 -14.28 -20.80
N PHE A 538 -11.37 -13.67 -19.94
CA PHE A 538 -11.65 -13.50 -18.52
C PHE A 538 -12.97 -12.76 -18.29
N VAL A 539 -13.15 -11.59 -18.91
CA VAL A 539 -14.38 -10.77 -18.78
C VAL A 539 -15.60 -11.53 -19.29
N ARG A 540 -15.50 -12.19 -20.45
CA ARG A 540 -16.58 -13.00 -21.01
C ARG A 540 -17.04 -14.08 -20.03
N ARG A 541 -16.09 -14.88 -19.49
CA ARG A 541 -16.37 -15.95 -18.54
C ARG A 541 -16.95 -15.42 -17.23
N MET A 542 -16.42 -14.31 -16.72
CA MET A 542 -16.99 -13.64 -15.53
C MET A 542 -18.42 -13.17 -15.76
N ARG A 543 -18.73 -12.61 -16.94
CA ARG A 543 -20.10 -12.21 -17.31
C ARG A 543 -21.06 -13.41 -17.38
N GLU A 544 -20.60 -14.56 -17.88
CA GLU A 544 -21.37 -15.80 -17.92
C GLU A 544 -21.66 -16.28 -16.50
N LEU A 545 -20.64 -16.45 -15.69
CA LEU A 545 -20.78 -16.90 -14.30
C LEU A 545 -21.66 -15.95 -13.47
N TRP A 546 -21.53 -14.65 -13.69
CA TRP A 546 -22.34 -13.62 -13.01
C TRP A 546 -23.82 -13.70 -13.39
N ARG A 547 -24.13 -13.89 -14.68
CA ARG A 547 -25.49 -14.03 -15.18
C ARG A 547 -26.19 -15.27 -14.64
N ASP A 548 -25.46 -16.39 -14.56
CA ASP A 548 -25.98 -17.68 -14.16
C ASP A 548 -26.02 -17.86 -12.62
N LEU A 549 -25.42 -16.91 -11.89
CA LEU A 549 -25.37 -16.96 -10.42
C LEU A 549 -26.77 -16.71 -9.81
N PRO A 550 -27.26 -17.55 -8.89
CA PRO A 550 -28.51 -17.30 -8.17
C PRO A 550 -28.52 -15.95 -7.47
N ARG A 551 -29.67 -15.28 -7.47
CA ARG A 551 -29.83 -14.00 -6.74
C ARG A 551 -29.59 -14.21 -5.25
N GLY A 552 -28.77 -13.35 -4.66
CA GLY A 552 -28.41 -13.42 -3.24
C GLY A 552 -27.30 -14.41 -2.92
N ALA A 553 -26.71 -15.05 -3.93
CA ALA A 553 -25.51 -15.89 -3.71
C ALA A 553 -24.38 -15.03 -3.10
N GLU A 554 -23.75 -15.56 -2.08
CA GLU A 554 -22.67 -14.87 -1.35
C GLU A 554 -21.29 -15.09 -1.99
N GLU A 555 -21.16 -16.10 -2.86
CA GLU A 555 -19.90 -16.54 -3.42
C GLU A 555 -20.03 -16.93 -4.88
N LEU A 556 -19.01 -16.58 -5.68
CA LEU A 556 -18.78 -17.00 -7.05
C LEU A 556 -17.44 -17.72 -7.11
N ARG A 557 -17.42 -18.93 -7.69
CA ARG A 557 -16.21 -19.75 -7.79
C ARG A 557 -15.70 -19.82 -9.20
N LEU A 558 -14.38 -19.55 -9.35
CA LEU A 558 -13.66 -19.81 -10.57
C LEU A 558 -13.09 -21.23 -10.49
N ASP A 559 -13.41 -22.07 -11.48
CA ASP A 559 -12.89 -23.43 -11.56
C ASP A 559 -11.58 -23.50 -12.40
N GLU A 560 -10.96 -24.68 -12.45
CA GLU A 560 -9.77 -24.91 -13.25
C GLU A 560 -10.02 -24.76 -14.77
N ALA A 561 -11.25 -25.02 -15.23
CA ALA A 561 -11.60 -24.82 -16.63
C ALA A 561 -11.60 -23.34 -17.02
N PHE A 562 -12.05 -22.47 -16.12
CA PHE A 562 -11.96 -21.01 -16.26
C PHE A 562 -10.50 -20.57 -16.39
N VAL A 563 -9.64 -21.03 -15.47
CA VAL A 563 -8.21 -20.69 -15.50
C VAL A 563 -7.54 -21.22 -16.75
N ALA A 564 -7.83 -22.45 -17.16
CA ALA A 564 -7.26 -23.07 -18.35
C ALA A 564 -7.63 -22.34 -19.64
N GLU A 565 -8.89 -21.88 -19.77
CA GLU A 565 -9.34 -21.11 -20.94
C GLU A 565 -8.60 -19.78 -21.07
N VAL A 566 -8.50 -19.02 -19.99
CA VAL A 566 -7.79 -17.73 -19.99
C VAL A 566 -6.29 -17.92 -20.23
N ALA A 567 -5.67 -18.92 -19.58
CA ALA A 567 -4.25 -19.24 -19.75
C ALA A 567 -3.94 -19.73 -21.18
N GLY A 568 -4.88 -20.39 -21.85
CA GLY A 568 -4.75 -20.82 -23.23
C GLY A 568 -4.47 -19.68 -24.21
N GLU A 569 -5.03 -18.50 -23.96
CA GLU A 569 -4.76 -17.31 -24.78
C GLU A 569 -3.37 -16.70 -24.55
N LEU A 570 -2.69 -17.06 -23.45
CA LEU A 570 -1.37 -16.53 -23.08
C LEU A 570 -0.20 -17.41 -23.62
N VAL A 571 -0.48 -18.55 -24.26
CA VAL A 571 0.55 -19.44 -24.82
C VAL A 571 1.56 -18.74 -25.73
N PRO A 572 1.19 -17.70 -26.52
CA PRO A 572 2.16 -16.95 -27.34
C PRO A 572 3.19 -16.13 -26.56
N LEU A 573 3.02 -15.98 -25.25
CA LEU A 573 3.97 -15.29 -24.38
C LEU A 573 5.08 -16.27 -23.98
N ALA A 574 6.34 -15.85 -24.18
CA ALA A 574 7.49 -16.64 -23.76
C ALA A 574 7.45 -16.81 -22.22
N GLU A 575 7.75 -18.03 -21.75
CA GLU A 575 7.94 -18.28 -20.32
C GLU A 575 9.23 -17.60 -19.88
N GLY A 576 9.10 -16.53 -19.08
CA GLY A 576 10.21 -15.85 -18.43
C GLY A 576 10.35 -16.25 -16.96
N PHE A 577 11.52 -15.98 -16.36
CA PHE A 577 11.69 -16.08 -14.92
C PHE A 577 10.67 -15.17 -14.21
N ALA A 578 9.75 -15.77 -13.50
CA ALA A 578 8.68 -15.06 -12.79
C ALA A 578 8.62 -15.51 -11.33
N ALA A 579 9.41 -14.87 -10.48
CA ALA A 579 9.16 -14.94 -9.05
C ALA A 579 7.87 -14.16 -8.75
N GLN A 580 7.06 -14.70 -7.86
CA GLN A 580 5.80 -14.08 -7.46
C GLN A 580 5.77 -13.88 -5.95
N SER A 581 5.60 -12.62 -5.58
CA SER A 581 5.43 -12.21 -4.20
C SER A 581 3.95 -11.90 -3.95
N HIS A 582 3.39 -12.48 -2.89
CA HIS A 582 1.98 -12.35 -2.55
C HIS A 582 1.80 -11.77 -1.15
N PHE A 583 0.82 -10.88 -1.01
CA PHE A 583 0.32 -10.43 0.28
C PHE A 583 -1.01 -11.11 0.56
N LEU A 584 -1.07 -11.87 1.65
CA LEU A 584 -2.15 -12.81 1.95
C LEU A 584 -2.68 -12.61 3.37
N GLN A 585 -3.99 -12.82 3.56
CA GLN A 585 -4.58 -12.93 4.89
C GLN A 585 -5.27 -14.29 5.03
N LEU A 586 -4.95 -15.02 6.09
CA LEU A 586 -5.52 -16.32 6.38
C LEU A 586 -6.77 -16.17 7.26
N ALA A 587 -7.91 -16.67 6.78
CA ALA A 587 -9.12 -16.90 7.56
C ALA A 587 -9.15 -18.36 8.01
N ALA A 588 -8.81 -18.59 9.29
CA ALA A 588 -8.62 -19.91 9.87
C ALA A 588 -9.97 -20.54 10.33
N ARG A 589 -10.84 -20.82 9.37
CA ARG A 589 -12.12 -21.52 9.60
C ARG A 589 -11.89 -23.01 9.70
N GLU A 590 -12.64 -23.68 10.58
CA GLU A 590 -12.51 -25.12 10.76
C GLU A 590 -12.87 -25.94 9.52
N GLU A 591 -14.01 -25.63 8.87
CA GLU A 591 -14.52 -26.42 7.75
C GLU A 591 -14.06 -25.94 6.36
N ASP A 592 -13.86 -24.63 6.17
CA ASP A 592 -13.50 -24.04 4.87
C ASP A 592 -12.52 -22.87 5.08
N PRO A 593 -11.23 -23.17 5.37
CA PRO A 593 -10.23 -22.12 5.53
C PRO A 593 -10.01 -21.38 4.22
N LEU A 594 -9.88 -20.05 4.30
CA LEU A 594 -9.71 -19.17 3.14
C LEU A 594 -8.42 -18.39 3.24
N VAL A 595 -7.86 -18.08 2.09
CA VAL A 595 -6.71 -17.18 1.94
C VAL A 595 -7.13 -16.00 1.07
N VAL A 596 -7.10 -14.79 1.63
CA VAL A 596 -7.43 -13.58 0.85
C VAL A 596 -6.19 -13.04 0.20
N LEU A 597 -6.20 -12.90 -1.12
CA LEU A 597 -5.12 -12.33 -1.90
C LEU A 597 -5.29 -10.80 -1.98
N ASN A 598 -4.46 -10.08 -1.23
CA ASN A 598 -4.46 -8.61 -1.22
C ASN A 598 -3.63 -7.99 -2.36
N GLY A 599 -2.66 -8.71 -2.89
CA GLY A 599 -1.83 -8.24 -4.01
C GLY A 599 -0.79 -9.26 -4.43
N SER A 600 -0.41 -9.20 -5.71
CA SER A 600 0.64 -10.00 -6.32
C SER A 600 1.63 -9.12 -7.05
N TYR A 601 2.91 -9.45 -6.91
CA TYR A 601 4.02 -8.73 -7.52
C TYR A 601 4.99 -9.73 -8.14
N GLY A 602 5.53 -9.40 -9.30
CA GLY A 602 6.70 -10.05 -9.86
C GLY A 602 7.98 -9.48 -9.24
N GLY A 603 9.10 -10.12 -9.49
CA GLY A 603 10.40 -9.77 -8.95
C GLY A 603 10.80 -10.65 -7.77
N LEU A 604 11.90 -10.29 -7.14
CA LEU A 604 12.53 -11.05 -6.07
C LEU A 604 12.65 -10.20 -4.81
N CYS A 605 12.45 -10.82 -3.65
CA CYS A 605 12.64 -10.23 -2.33
C CYS A 605 11.74 -9.02 -1.99
N PHE A 606 10.84 -8.60 -2.88
CA PHE A 606 10.01 -7.40 -2.69
C PHE A 606 9.29 -7.34 -1.33
N PRO A 607 8.72 -8.44 -0.77
CA PRO A 607 8.03 -8.35 0.52
C PRO A 607 8.94 -8.04 1.70
N PHE A 608 10.25 -8.26 1.57
CA PHE A 608 11.21 -8.31 2.69
C PHE A 608 12.12 -7.09 2.75
N THR A 609 12.43 -6.49 1.60
CA THR A 609 13.52 -5.52 1.43
C THR A 609 13.43 -4.34 2.39
N ARG A 610 12.25 -3.76 2.55
CA ARG A 610 12.01 -2.62 3.44
C ARG A 610 12.39 -2.88 4.90
N PHE A 611 12.30 -4.14 5.36
CA PHE A 611 12.39 -4.50 6.77
C PHE A 611 13.70 -5.18 7.16
N THR A 612 14.66 -5.27 6.26
CA THR A 612 15.95 -5.93 6.53
C THR A 612 16.63 -5.34 7.77
N HIS A 613 16.58 -4.02 7.94
CA HIS A 613 17.17 -3.34 9.10
C HIS A 613 16.53 -3.73 10.45
N CYS A 614 15.33 -4.28 10.46
CA CYS A 614 14.72 -4.80 11.69
C CYS A 614 15.31 -6.15 12.13
N PHE A 615 15.99 -6.84 11.21
CA PHE A 615 16.50 -8.19 11.40
C PHE A 615 18.01 -8.32 11.15
N ASP A 616 18.65 -7.29 10.59
CA ASP A 616 20.11 -7.22 10.42
C ASP A 616 20.72 -6.64 11.70
N THR A 617 20.81 -7.47 12.74
CA THR A 617 21.37 -7.05 14.02
C THR A 617 22.89 -7.20 14.03
N ALA A 618 23.59 -6.36 14.78
CA ALA A 618 25.02 -6.53 15.03
C ALA A 618 25.24 -7.78 15.90
N GLY A 619 25.86 -8.81 15.34
CA GLY A 619 26.14 -10.08 16.03
C GLY A 619 26.60 -11.17 15.06
N ASP A 620 26.73 -12.39 15.55
CA ASP A 620 27.19 -13.55 14.77
C ASP A 620 26.09 -14.11 13.82
N ASP A 621 24.84 -13.68 13.95
CA ASP A 621 23.76 -14.04 13.04
C ASP A 621 23.88 -13.21 11.75
N PRO A 622 23.95 -13.86 10.56
CA PRO A 622 24.13 -13.16 9.29
C PRO A 622 22.99 -12.18 8.93
N GLY A 623 21.86 -12.21 9.63
CA GLY A 623 20.72 -11.32 9.41
C GLY A 623 19.91 -11.62 8.15
N LEU A 624 18.83 -10.87 7.97
CA LEU A 624 17.88 -11.08 6.85
C LEU A 624 18.50 -10.74 5.50
N SER A 625 19.27 -9.66 5.40
CA SER A 625 19.91 -9.26 4.12
C SER A 625 20.85 -10.34 3.59
N ALA A 626 21.65 -10.96 4.48
CA ALA A 626 22.57 -12.04 4.09
C ALA A 626 21.81 -13.32 3.69
N ALA A 627 20.72 -13.65 4.39
CA ALA A 627 19.85 -14.77 4.02
C ALA A 627 19.22 -14.57 2.64
N LEU A 628 18.70 -13.37 2.36
CA LEU A 628 18.14 -13.03 1.05
C LEU A 628 19.19 -13.02 -0.05
N LEU A 629 20.43 -12.56 0.24
CA LEU A 629 21.53 -12.66 -0.71
C LEU A 629 21.85 -14.12 -1.07
N ALA A 630 21.84 -15.03 -0.07
CA ALA A 630 22.06 -16.45 -0.32
C ALA A 630 20.92 -17.05 -1.20
N ASP A 631 19.66 -16.71 -0.93
CA ASP A 631 18.52 -17.14 -1.72
C ASP A 631 18.58 -16.61 -3.16
N LEU A 632 18.96 -15.33 -3.34
CA LEU A 632 19.15 -14.74 -4.67
C LEU A 632 20.27 -15.42 -5.45
N ARG A 633 21.38 -15.72 -4.81
CA ARG A 633 22.47 -16.48 -5.43
C ARG A 633 22.02 -17.87 -5.87
N ALA A 634 21.21 -18.54 -5.06
CA ALA A 634 20.66 -19.86 -5.39
C ALA A 634 19.64 -19.81 -6.54
N ALA A 635 18.90 -18.71 -6.67
CA ALA A 635 17.91 -18.50 -7.73
C ALA A 635 18.51 -17.91 -9.03
N GLN A 636 19.78 -17.53 -9.03
CA GLN A 636 20.44 -16.88 -10.16
C GLN A 636 20.60 -17.86 -11.33
N PRO A 637 20.14 -17.50 -12.56
CA PRO A 637 20.27 -18.34 -13.72
C PRO A 637 21.74 -18.60 -14.07
N GLU A 638 22.04 -19.77 -14.63
CA GLU A 638 23.37 -20.08 -15.13
C GLU A 638 23.75 -19.11 -16.26
N GLY A 639 24.97 -18.58 -16.24
CA GLY A 639 25.45 -17.61 -17.23
C GLY A 639 24.96 -16.18 -17.04
N ALA A 640 24.11 -15.91 -16.02
CA ALA A 640 23.64 -14.58 -15.67
C ALA A 640 24.17 -14.12 -14.30
N VAL A 641 24.03 -12.82 -14.01
CA VAL A 641 24.24 -12.24 -12.69
C VAL A 641 23.05 -11.35 -12.34
N PHE A 642 22.58 -11.42 -11.10
CA PHE A 642 21.66 -10.45 -10.57
C PHE A 642 22.40 -9.17 -10.16
N ALA A 643 21.88 -8.03 -10.60
CA ALA A 643 22.43 -6.74 -10.25
C ALA A 643 21.32 -5.77 -9.83
N GLU A 644 21.45 -5.20 -8.65
CA GLU A 644 20.52 -4.22 -8.15
C GLU A 644 20.64 -2.90 -8.92
N ILE A 645 19.51 -2.33 -9.33
CA ILE A 645 19.43 -0.99 -9.89
C ILE A 645 19.51 0.01 -8.75
N THR A 646 20.61 0.78 -8.67
CA THR A 646 20.72 1.85 -7.69
C THR A 646 19.82 3.01 -8.10
N ALA A 647 18.61 3.03 -7.61
CA ALA A 647 17.64 4.06 -7.93
C ALA A 647 16.86 4.44 -6.67
N GLY A 648 17.06 5.62 -6.14
CA GLY A 648 16.27 6.05 -5.00
C GLY A 648 16.91 7.00 -4.02
N SER A 649 18.16 7.47 -4.26
CA SER A 649 18.79 8.44 -3.37
C SER A 649 18.03 9.77 -3.27
N ALA A 650 17.27 10.08 -4.30
CA ALA A 650 16.43 11.26 -4.31
C ALA A 650 15.09 11.08 -3.59
N THR A 651 14.77 9.90 -3.07
CA THR A 651 13.39 9.58 -2.81
C THR A 651 13.06 9.39 -1.33
N THR A 652 13.43 8.31 -0.67
CA THR A 652 12.81 8.01 0.62
C THR A 652 13.52 6.90 1.39
N ASN A 653 13.31 6.90 2.71
CA ASN A 653 13.72 5.80 3.59
C ASN A 653 13.07 4.45 3.23
N LEU A 654 12.01 4.43 2.43
CA LEU A 654 11.40 3.17 1.98
C LEU A 654 12.30 2.33 1.09
N ASN A 655 13.34 2.93 0.50
CA ASN A 655 14.32 2.25 -0.33
C ASN A 655 15.60 1.85 0.44
N LEU A 656 15.70 2.20 1.72
CA LEU A 656 16.85 1.82 2.55
C LEU A 656 16.78 0.34 2.92
N HIS A 657 17.78 -0.42 2.52
CA HIS A 657 17.92 -1.84 2.88
C HIS A 657 19.41 -2.25 2.89
N GLY A 658 19.68 -3.41 3.46
CA GLY A 658 21.04 -3.99 3.41
C GLY A 658 21.37 -4.52 2.01
N ARG A 659 22.62 -4.88 1.78
CA ARG A 659 23.07 -5.41 0.50
C ARG A 659 22.55 -6.84 0.30
N MET A 660 21.81 -7.06 -0.80
CA MET A 660 21.19 -8.34 -1.12
C MET A 660 21.62 -8.88 -2.50
N THR A 661 22.49 -8.18 -3.24
CA THR A 661 23.06 -8.64 -4.51
C THR A 661 24.57 -8.50 -4.52
N ASP A 662 25.24 -9.34 -5.32
CA ASP A 662 26.69 -9.22 -5.52
C ASP A 662 27.05 -7.98 -6.35
N TYR A 663 26.22 -7.64 -7.32
CA TYR A 663 26.47 -6.56 -8.26
C TYR A 663 25.42 -5.44 -8.12
N GLN A 664 25.84 -4.21 -8.42
CA GLN A 664 24.96 -3.05 -8.50
C GLN A 664 25.16 -2.30 -9.81
N ILE A 665 24.06 -1.96 -10.49
CA ILE A 665 24.05 -1.08 -11.68
C ILE A 665 23.98 0.36 -11.18
N LEU A 666 25.02 1.14 -11.38
CA LEU A 666 25.06 2.53 -10.95
C LEU A 666 24.28 3.43 -11.91
N CYS A 667 23.12 3.90 -11.45
CA CYS A 667 22.33 4.89 -12.17
C CYS A 667 22.88 6.32 -11.96
N PRO A 668 22.55 7.28 -12.83
CA PRO A 668 23.04 8.66 -12.73
C PRO A 668 22.71 9.30 -11.39
N GLY A 669 23.72 9.93 -10.77
CA GLY A 669 23.57 10.61 -9.47
C GLY A 669 23.35 9.70 -8.28
N GLU A 670 23.55 8.40 -8.44
CA GLU A 670 23.45 7.40 -7.37
C GLU A 670 24.84 6.94 -6.93
N THR A 671 24.94 6.57 -5.66
CA THR A 671 26.11 5.90 -5.10
C THR A 671 25.83 4.42 -4.91
N GLY A 672 26.86 3.57 -4.90
CA GLY A 672 26.72 2.14 -4.65
C GLY A 672 27.48 1.72 -3.40
N SER A 673 26.88 0.83 -2.61
CA SER A 673 27.50 0.20 -1.45
C SER A 673 28.38 -1.01 -1.82
N ALA A 674 28.28 -1.50 -3.06
CA ALA A 674 29.11 -2.61 -3.54
C ALA A 674 30.58 -2.18 -3.72
N PRO A 675 31.54 -3.10 -3.56
CA PRO A 675 32.94 -2.86 -3.93
C PRO A 675 33.10 -2.43 -5.39
N PRO A 676 34.13 -1.66 -5.75
CA PRO A 676 34.30 -1.14 -7.11
C PRO A 676 34.23 -2.18 -8.22
N GLU A 677 34.80 -3.35 -8.00
CA GLU A 677 34.79 -4.48 -8.95
C GLU A 677 33.40 -5.09 -9.19
N GLN A 678 32.47 -4.87 -8.25
CA GLN A 678 31.09 -5.33 -8.32
C GLN A 678 30.09 -4.25 -8.77
N ARG A 679 30.60 -3.03 -9.00
CA ARG A 679 29.81 -1.97 -9.61
C ARG A 679 29.79 -2.11 -11.13
N ILE A 680 28.62 -2.01 -11.71
CA ILE A 680 28.40 -2.05 -13.16
C ILE A 680 27.99 -0.64 -13.58
N HIS A 681 28.82 -0.02 -14.41
CA HIS A 681 28.53 1.28 -14.98
C HIS A 681 27.69 1.14 -16.24
N LEU A 682 26.92 2.16 -16.60
CA LEU A 682 25.97 2.10 -17.72
C LEU A 682 26.69 1.93 -19.08
N ASP A 683 27.91 2.41 -19.23
CA ASP A 683 28.75 2.25 -20.40
C ASP A 683 29.32 0.84 -20.58
N ASP A 684 29.37 0.03 -19.51
CA ASP A 684 29.67 -1.41 -19.59
C ASP A 684 28.49 -2.23 -20.13
N LEU A 685 27.27 -1.67 -20.11
CA LEU A 685 26.06 -2.38 -20.48
C LEU A 685 25.72 -2.21 -21.98
N TYR A 686 25.15 -3.25 -22.54
CA TYR A 686 24.49 -3.23 -23.84
C TYR A 686 23.23 -4.09 -23.81
N VAL A 687 22.29 -3.78 -24.70
CA VAL A 687 21.05 -4.56 -24.87
C VAL A 687 21.13 -5.40 -26.13
N ALA A 688 20.73 -6.64 -26.06
CA ALA A 688 20.66 -7.53 -27.21
C ALA A 688 19.33 -8.29 -27.24
N HIS A 689 18.90 -8.71 -28.41
CA HIS A 689 17.80 -9.64 -28.58
C HIS A 689 18.30 -11.07 -28.58
N ASP A 690 17.89 -11.84 -27.61
CA ASP A 690 18.09 -13.30 -27.60
C ASP A 690 17.02 -13.94 -28.52
N ALA A 691 17.44 -14.37 -29.69
CA ALA A 691 16.52 -14.93 -30.68
C ALA A 691 16.02 -16.33 -30.31
N ALA A 692 16.72 -17.07 -29.45
CA ALA A 692 16.32 -18.41 -29.02
C ALA A 692 15.17 -18.36 -28.00
N GLU A 693 15.23 -17.38 -27.08
CA GLU A 693 14.23 -17.18 -26.03
C GLU A 693 13.24 -16.04 -26.37
N ASP A 694 13.42 -15.38 -27.53
CA ASP A 694 12.60 -14.25 -28.00
C ASP A 694 12.42 -13.16 -26.96
N ARG A 695 13.51 -12.79 -26.25
CA ARG A 695 13.53 -11.75 -25.23
C ARG A 695 14.70 -10.78 -25.37
N LEU A 696 14.55 -9.59 -24.80
CA LEU A 696 15.66 -8.66 -24.64
C LEU A 696 16.46 -9.00 -23.39
N VAL A 697 17.79 -8.93 -23.53
CA VAL A 697 18.75 -9.18 -22.45
C VAL A 697 19.70 -7.99 -22.30
N VAL A 698 20.03 -7.64 -21.06
CA VAL A 698 21.14 -6.72 -20.76
C VAL A 698 22.40 -7.56 -20.55
N ARG A 699 23.51 -7.15 -21.10
CA ARG A 699 24.81 -7.83 -20.92
C ARG A 699 25.90 -6.85 -20.53
N SER A 700 26.83 -7.28 -19.70
CA SER A 700 28.05 -6.55 -19.36
C SER A 700 29.17 -6.99 -20.28
N ARG A 701 29.89 -6.02 -20.86
CA ARG A 701 31.10 -6.27 -21.66
C ARG A 701 32.22 -6.83 -20.80
N ARG A 702 32.38 -6.27 -19.61
CA ARG A 702 33.43 -6.64 -18.66
C ARG A 702 33.22 -8.06 -18.11
N LEU A 703 32.00 -8.39 -17.72
CA LEU A 703 31.67 -9.69 -17.13
C LEU A 703 31.47 -10.79 -18.19
N GLY A 704 31.15 -10.43 -19.43
CA GLY A 704 30.79 -11.39 -20.48
C GLY A 704 29.50 -12.17 -20.19
N LYS A 705 28.70 -11.72 -19.23
CA LYS A 705 27.49 -12.38 -18.74
C LYS A 705 26.25 -11.53 -18.99
N GLU A 706 25.10 -12.18 -18.97
CA GLU A 706 23.83 -11.50 -18.84
C GLU A 706 23.75 -10.84 -17.45
N VAL A 707 23.21 -9.63 -17.41
CA VAL A 707 22.92 -8.88 -16.19
C VAL A 707 21.41 -8.78 -16.10
N VAL A 708 20.81 -9.43 -15.10
CA VAL A 708 19.39 -9.31 -14.80
C VAL A 708 19.20 -8.17 -13.80
N PRO A 709 18.61 -7.04 -14.23
CA PRO A 709 18.39 -5.92 -13.33
C PRO A 709 17.34 -6.25 -12.28
N LEU A 710 17.62 -6.01 -11.02
CA LEU A 710 16.67 -6.16 -9.92
C LEU A 710 16.38 -4.82 -9.27
N TYR A 711 15.12 -4.53 -9.03
CA TYR A 711 14.71 -3.38 -8.21
C TYR A 711 14.27 -3.89 -6.84
N LEU A 712 15.05 -3.59 -5.84
CA LEU A 712 14.84 -4.01 -4.45
C LEU A 712 14.23 -2.91 -3.58
N GLY A 713 14.00 -1.73 -4.13
CA GLY A 713 13.31 -0.63 -3.47
C GLY A 713 11.81 -0.87 -3.29
N TYR A 714 11.21 -0.13 -2.36
CA TYR A 714 9.79 -0.22 -2.03
C TYR A 714 8.95 0.92 -2.64
N LEU A 715 9.59 1.83 -3.36
CA LEU A 715 8.91 2.92 -4.05
C LEU A 715 8.24 2.42 -5.33
N VAL A 716 7.12 3.04 -5.69
CA VAL A 716 6.39 2.69 -6.92
C VAL A 716 7.29 2.93 -8.14
N PRO A 717 7.54 1.91 -8.99
CA PRO A 717 8.46 2.01 -10.13
C PRO A 717 8.22 3.17 -11.09
N MET A 718 6.98 3.63 -11.24
CA MET A 718 6.63 4.73 -12.13
C MET A 718 7.19 6.09 -11.73
N VAL A 719 7.60 6.28 -10.48
CA VAL A 719 8.25 7.53 -10.02
C VAL A 719 9.77 7.52 -10.20
N LEU A 720 10.33 6.41 -10.66
CA LEU A 720 11.74 6.33 -10.98
C LEU A 720 12.07 7.15 -12.24
N PRO A 721 13.30 7.71 -12.32
CA PRO A 721 13.80 8.38 -13.53
C PRO A 721 13.80 7.46 -14.77
N GLU A 722 13.96 8.03 -15.93
CA GLU A 722 13.83 7.37 -17.22
C GLU A 722 14.76 6.14 -17.38
N ILE A 723 16.03 6.25 -16.95
CA ILE A 723 17.02 5.17 -17.10
C ILE A 723 16.67 3.97 -16.21
N PRO A 724 16.56 4.09 -14.87
CA PRO A 724 16.17 2.94 -14.05
C PRO A 724 14.77 2.41 -14.43
N ARG A 725 13.83 3.27 -14.81
CA ARG A 725 12.51 2.84 -15.25
C ARG A 725 12.57 1.97 -16.52
N THR A 726 13.44 2.30 -17.49
CA THR A 726 13.64 1.47 -18.69
C THR A 726 14.34 0.16 -18.34
N LEU A 727 15.32 0.18 -17.43
CA LEU A 727 15.94 -1.06 -16.95
C LEU A 727 14.94 -1.99 -16.27
N LEU A 728 13.88 -1.45 -15.64
CA LEU A 728 12.79 -2.26 -15.09
C LEU A 728 11.97 -2.98 -16.16
N LEU A 729 11.94 -2.50 -17.41
CA LEU A 729 11.31 -3.23 -18.50
C LEU A 729 12.12 -4.48 -18.90
N LEU A 730 13.35 -4.61 -18.44
CA LEU A 730 14.26 -5.75 -18.61
C LEU A 730 14.45 -6.54 -17.29
N SER A 731 13.68 -6.22 -16.26
CA SER A 731 13.71 -6.79 -14.92
C SER A 731 12.51 -7.72 -14.69
N PRO A 732 12.61 -8.73 -13.83
CA PRO A 732 11.45 -9.52 -13.41
C PRO A 732 10.45 -8.72 -12.54
N THR A 733 10.80 -7.50 -12.12
CA THR A 733 9.94 -6.65 -11.27
C THR A 733 8.65 -6.29 -11.99
N SER A 734 7.51 -6.61 -11.41
CA SER A 734 6.19 -6.31 -11.96
C SER A 734 5.13 -6.17 -10.86
N LYS A 735 3.93 -5.75 -11.26
CA LYS A 735 2.77 -5.67 -10.38
C LYS A 735 1.53 -6.13 -11.13
N THR A 736 0.76 -7.01 -10.52
CA THR A 736 -0.56 -7.40 -11.04
C THR A 736 -1.66 -6.47 -10.55
N ALA A 737 -2.55 -6.06 -11.45
CA ALA A 737 -3.75 -5.28 -11.15
C ALA A 737 -5.00 -6.09 -11.55
N LEU A 738 -5.24 -7.19 -10.83
CA LEU A 738 -6.40 -8.05 -11.05
C LEU A 738 -7.61 -7.46 -10.32
N ASP A 739 -8.53 -6.87 -11.08
CA ASP A 739 -9.88 -6.55 -10.62
C ASP A 739 -10.87 -7.47 -11.35
N VAL A 740 -11.37 -8.46 -10.65
CA VAL A 740 -12.25 -9.51 -11.22
C VAL A 740 -13.59 -8.97 -11.72
N TRP A 741 -13.98 -7.77 -11.29
CA TRP A 741 -15.24 -7.15 -11.66
C TRP A 741 -15.13 -6.13 -12.78
N THR A 742 -13.93 -5.79 -13.22
CA THR A 742 -13.74 -4.89 -14.38
C THR A 742 -14.44 -5.46 -15.62
N GLY A 743 -15.30 -4.66 -16.24
CA GLY A 743 -16.06 -5.04 -17.41
C GLY A 743 -17.28 -5.92 -17.18
N VAL A 744 -17.53 -6.34 -15.93
CA VAL A 744 -18.74 -7.11 -15.57
C VAL A 744 -19.84 -6.14 -15.16
N PRO A 745 -21.05 -6.19 -15.79
CA PRO A 745 -22.12 -5.26 -15.49
C PRO A 745 -22.56 -5.33 -14.03
N GLU A 746 -22.93 -4.19 -13.48
CA GLU A 746 -23.52 -4.14 -12.15
C GLU A 746 -24.93 -4.75 -12.15
N ALA A 747 -25.30 -5.41 -11.04
CA ALA A 747 -26.68 -5.79 -10.83
C ALA A 747 -27.55 -4.54 -10.67
N PRO A 748 -28.85 -4.59 -10.99
CA PRO A 748 -29.76 -3.51 -10.70
C PRO A 748 -29.69 -3.10 -9.23
N ALA A 749 -29.50 -1.83 -8.95
CA ALA A 749 -29.44 -1.32 -7.59
C ALA A 749 -30.78 -1.51 -6.88
N ALA A 750 -30.77 -2.12 -5.69
CA ALA A 750 -31.91 -2.19 -4.81
C ALA A 750 -31.76 -1.10 -3.73
N GLY A 751 -32.69 -0.14 -3.67
CA GLY A 751 -32.58 0.97 -2.74
C GLY A 751 -31.30 1.83 -2.90
N GLY A 752 -30.74 1.90 -4.12
CA GLY A 752 -29.49 2.65 -4.39
C GLY A 752 -28.21 1.90 -4.00
N VAL A 753 -28.30 0.61 -3.69
CA VAL A 753 -27.16 -0.22 -3.31
C VAL A 753 -26.99 -1.37 -4.31
N THR A 754 -25.75 -1.57 -4.79
CA THR A 754 -25.36 -2.69 -5.66
C THR A 754 -24.47 -3.62 -4.85
N ALA A 755 -24.83 -4.91 -4.78
CA ALA A 755 -24.03 -5.93 -4.09
C ALA A 755 -23.22 -6.79 -5.06
N ARG A 756 -22.01 -7.19 -4.66
CA ARG A 756 -21.14 -8.13 -5.35
C ARG A 756 -20.79 -9.28 -4.41
N PRO A 757 -20.87 -10.53 -4.87
CA PRO A 757 -20.46 -11.69 -4.07
C PRO A 757 -18.94 -11.76 -3.93
N ARG A 758 -18.47 -12.60 -3.02
CA ARG A 758 -17.07 -12.99 -2.94
C ARG A 758 -16.69 -13.80 -4.19
N VAL A 759 -15.49 -13.56 -4.72
CA VAL A 759 -14.96 -14.36 -5.83
C VAL A 759 -13.74 -15.13 -5.34
N ARG A 760 -13.73 -16.46 -5.54
CA ARG A 760 -12.60 -17.28 -5.16
C ARG A 760 -12.23 -18.33 -6.22
N HIS A 761 -10.95 -18.75 -6.19
CA HIS A 761 -10.43 -19.92 -6.87
C HIS A 761 -9.84 -20.89 -5.84
N GLY A 762 -10.40 -22.06 -5.73
CA GLY A 762 -10.07 -22.96 -4.62
C GLY A 762 -10.32 -22.30 -3.26
N SER A 763 -9.30 -22.26 -2.42
CA SER A 763 -9.29 -21.54 -1.13
C SER A 763 -8.92 -20.07 -1.23
N VAL A 764 -8.40 -19.60 -2.39
CA VAL A 764 -7.92 -18.23 -2.58
C VAL A 764 -9.05 -17.29 -2.97
N VAL A 765 -9.31 -16.29 -2.13
CA VAL A 765 -10.28 -15.20 -2.37
C VAL A 765 -9.59 -14.09 -3.16
N LEU A 766 -10.11 -13.81 -4.35
CA LEU A 766 -9.64 -12.76 -5.26
C LEU A 766 -10.36 -11.43 -5.05
N SER A 767 -11.60 -11.49 -4.59
CA SER A 767 -12.42 -10.31 -4.27
C SER A 767 -13.34 -10.61 -3.10
N ARG A 768 -13.35 -9.73 -2.12
CA ARG A 768 -14.29 -9.78 -0.99
C ARG A 768 -15.70 -9.43 -1.44
N ARG A 769 -16.72 -9.85 -0.67
CA ARG A 769 -18.08 -9.32 -0.86
C ARG A 769 -18.06 -7.81 -0.70
N SER A 770 -18.80 -7.13 -1.56
CA SER A 770 -18.85 -5.67 -1.51
C SER A 770 -20.23 -5.12 -1.82
N TRP A 771 -20.49 -3.93 -1.28
CA TRP A 771 -21.73 -3.16 -1.50
C TRP A 771 -21.33 -1.75 -1.91
N THR A 772 -21.79 -1.34 -3.07
CA THR A 772 -21.57 0.00 -3.59
C THR A 772 -22.86 0.81 -3.43
N ALA A 773 -22.77 1.96 -2.78
CA ALA A 773 -23.90 2.84 -2.56
C ALA A 773 -23.52 4.29 -2.88
N ASP A 774 -24.46 5.04 -3.45
CA ASP A 774 -24.33 6.49 -3.48
C ASP A 774 -24.47 7.06 -2.05
N ALA A 775 -23.72 8.09 -1.73
CA ALA A 775 -23.78 8.69 -0.40
C ALA A 775 -25.20 9.15 0.00
N ALA A 776 -26.03 9.50 -0.98
CA ALA A 776 -27.43 9.87 -0.78
C ALA A 776 -28.36 8.69 -0.39
N ALA A 777 -27.96 7.44 -0.68
CA ALA A 777 -28.69 6.23 -0.30
C ALA A 777 -28.37 5.75 1.12
N LEU A 778 -27.39 6.37 1.78
CA LEU A 778 -26.99 6.04 3.15
C LEU A 778 -27.84 6.81 4.18
N PRO A 779 -28.15 6.19 5.34
CA PRO A 779 -28.98 6.83 6.36
C PRO A 779 -28.18 7.85 7.21
N VAL A 780 -27.53 8.81 6.53
CA VAL A 780 -26.84 9.91 7.20
C VAL A 780 -27.80 10.74 8.00
N ARG A 781 -27.43 11.10 9.24
CA ARG A 781 -28.27 11.80 10.20
C ARG A 781 -28.84 13.10 9.62
N PRO A 782 -30.16 13.23 9.43
CA PRO A 782 -30.77 14.51 9.11
C PRO A 782 -30.79 15.44 10.33
N ALA A 783 -30.93 16.73 10.07
CA ALA A 783 -31.02 17.71 11.14
C ALA A 783 -32.22 17.45 12.07
N GLY A 784 -31.95 17.39 13.37
CA GLY A 784 -32.99 17.20 14.40
C GLY A 784 -33.34 15.73 14.72
N GLN A 785 -32.75 14.75 14.06
CA GLN A 785 -32.90 13.35 14.44
C GLN A 785 -32.12 13.05 15.73
N ASP A 786 -32.74 12.31 16.67
CA ASP A 786 -32.07 11.84 17.88
C ASP A 786 -31.08 10.68 17.58
N ASP A 787 -30.26 10.36 18.57
CA ASP A 787 -29.25 9.32 18.45
C ASP A 787 -29.86 7.93 18.26
N ALA A 788 -31.00 7.65 18.92
CA ALA A 788 -31.67 6.36 18.84
C ALA A 788 -32.28 6.09 17.46
N GLY A 789 -33.05 7.05 16.94
CA GLY A 789 -33.63 6.95 15.60
C GLY A 789 -32.59 6.86 14.50
N TRP A 790 -31.46 7.59 14.66
CA TRP A 790 -30.33 7.52 13.75
C TRP A 790 -29.61 6.16 13.79
N PHE A 791 -29.30 5.63 14.97
CA PHE A 791 -28.67 4.33 15.10
C PHE A 791 -29.55 3.21 14.54
N LEU A 792 -30.84 3.28 14.83
CA LEU A 792 -31.82 2.33 14.29
C LEU A 792 -31.90 2.39 12.76
N ALA A 793 -31.82 3.58 12.16
CA ALA A 793 -31.81 3.75 10.72
C ALA A 793 -30.62 3.04 10.07
N TRP A 794 -29.41 3.13 10.64
CA TRP A 794 -28.23 2.40 10.18
C TRP A 794 -28.39 0.89 10.33
N GLN A 795 -28.96 0.40 11.46
CA GLN A 795 -29.21 -1.03 11.65
C GLN A 795 -30.26 -1.58 10.67
N ARG A 796 -31.29 -0.79 10.37
CA ARG A 796 -32.32 -1.16 9.36
C ARG A 796 -31.71 -1.23 7.98
N TRP A 797 -31.04 -0.18 7.55
CA TRP A 797 -30.39 -0.09 6.24
C TRP A 797 -29.43 -1.27 6.00
N ARG A 798 -28.58 -1.55 6.99
CA ARG A 798 -27.61 -2.65 6.92
C ARG A 798 -28.28 -4.01 6.68
N ARG A 799 -29.37 -4.29 7.42
CA ARG A 799 -30.12 -5.56 7.27
C ARG A 799 -30.85 -5.67 5.94
N GLU A 800 -31.48 -4.58 5.50
CA GLU A 800 -32.19 -4.53 4.22
C GLU A 800 -31.27 -4.85 3.04
N HIS A 801 -30.01 -4.45 3.11
CA HIS A 801 -29.03 -4.70 2.06
C HIS A 801 -28.07 -5.88 2.32
N GLY A 802 -28.25 -6.62 3.40
CA GLY A 802 -27.39 -7.76 3.74
C GLY A 802 -25.94 -7.38 4.03
N VAL A 803 -25.69 -6.14 4.49
CA VAL A 803 -24.35 -5.67 4.84
C VAL A 803 -23.98 -6.26 6.21
N PRO A 804 -22.80 -6.93 6.36
CA PRO A 804 -22.37 -7.46 7.65
C PRO A 804 -22.08 -6.35 8.66
N ALA A 805 -22.01 -6.69 9.94
CA ALA A 805 -21.79 -5.72 11.00
C ALA A 805 -20.40 -5.03 10.93
N ARG A 806 -19.41 -5.70 10.35
CA ARG A 806 -18.02 -5.21 10.20
C ARG A 806 -17.63 -5.18 8.74
N VAL A 807 -17.21 -4.00 8.29
CA VAL A 807 -16.81 -3.76 6.90
C VAL A 807 -15.65 -2.76 6.84
N PHE A 808 -15.03 -2.68 5.68
CA PHE A 808 -14.13 -1.57 5.33
C PHE A 808 -14.83 -0.65 4.32
N ALA A 809 -14.92 0.64 4.63
CA ALA A 809 -15.52 1.65 3.78
C ALA A 809 -14.46 2.44 3.00
N THR A 810 -14.60 2.51 1.68
CA THR A 810 -13.81 3.36 0.79
C THR A 810 -14.72 4.40 0.17
N VAL A 811 -14.46 5.70 0.44
CA VAL A 811 -15.22 6.80 -0.15
C VAL A 811 -14.53 7.26 -1.42
N ARG A 812 -15.23 7.20 -2.55
CA ARG A 812 -14.75 7.65 -3.85
C ARG A 812 -15.28 9.05 -4.15
N ALA A 813 -14.44 9.91 -4.69
CA ALA A 813 -14.88 11.22 -5.16
C ALA A 813 -15.86 11.08 -6.33
N PRO A 814 -16.74 12.05 -6.58
CA PRO A 814 -17.62 12.04 -7.76
C PRO A 814 -16.80 11.90 -9.06
N ARG A 815 -17.31 11.14 -10.04
CA ARG A 815 -16.69 11.02 -11.36
C ARG A 815 -16.56 12.41 -11.98
N GLY A 816 -15.33 12.85 -12.26
CA GLY A 816 -15.05 14.16 -12.88
C GLY A 816 -14.25 15.15 -12.03
N ALA A 817 -13.97 14.87 -10.76
CA ALA A 817 -13.01 15.66 -9.98
C ALA A 817 -11.59 15.37 -10.47
N ALA A 818 -10.98 16.34 -11.14
CA ALA A 818 -9.66 16.25 -11.73
C ALA A 818 -8.58 16.06 -10.65
N GLY A 819 -7.63 15.16 -10.90
CA GLY A 819 -6.33 15.16 -10.26
C GLY A 819 -6.10 14.09 -9.20
N GLY A 820 -5.65 12.92 -9.62
CA GLY A 820 -5.07 11.92 -8.72
C GLY A 820 -4.71 10.66 -9.49
N TRP A 821 -3.44 10.31 -9.50
CA TRP A 821 -2.92 9.05 -10.00
C TRP A 821 -3.63 7.87 -9.33
N ALA A 822 -4.19 6.97 -10.14
CA ALA A 822 -4.76 5.68 -9.80
C ALA A 822 -5.77 5.66 -8.62
N GLY A 823 -7.05 5.77 -8.92
CA GLY A 823 -8.13 5.43 -7.99
C GLY A 823 -8.32 6.45 -6.86
N GLY A 824 -8.91 7.61 -7.16
CA GLY A 824 -9.16 8.71 -6.21
C GLY A 824 -10.14 8.41 -5.06
N GLY A 825 -10.05 7.22 -4.44
CA GLY A 825 -10.75 6.85 -3.23
C GLY A 825 -9.96 7.17 -1.97
N SER A 826 -10.66 7.37 -0.85
CA SER A 826 -10.01 7.40 0.46
C SER A 826 -9.37 6.02 0.72
N LYS A 827 -8.35 5.98 1.59
CA LYS A 827 -7.88 4.68 2.10
C LYS A 827 -9.06 3.98 2.80
N PRO A 828 -9.20 2.64 2.72
CA PRO A 828 -10.28 1.92 3.39
C PRO A 828 -10.32 2.25 4.89
N HIS A 829 -11.50 2.52 5.44
CA HIS A 829 -11.74 2.80 6.84
C HIS A 829 -12.53 1.65 7.44
N TYR A 830 -12.10 1.12 8.59
CA TYR A 830 -12.88 0.12 9.32
C TYR A 830 -14.17 0.75 9.82
N VAL A 831 -15.27 0.04 9.67
CA VAL A 831 -16.61 0.43 10.13
C VAL A 831 -17.23 -0.74 10.90
N ASP A 832 -17.60 -0.46 12.13
CA ASP A 832 -18.37 -1.35 13.01
C ASP A 832 -19.74 -0.72 13.25
N PHE A 833 -20.79 -1.35 12.70
CA PHE A 833 -22.17 -0.88 12.84
C PHE A 833 -22.71 -1.08 14.26
N ASP A 834 -22.04 -1.86 15.09
CA ASP A 834 -22.41 -2.04 16.48
C ASP A 834 -21.79 -0.97 17.40
N SER A 835 -20.96 -0.06 16.86
CA SER A 835 -20.33 1.05 17.56
C SER A 835 -20.91 2.39 17.11
N PRO A 836 -21.72 3.08 17.94
CA PRO A 836 -22.25 4.41 17.62
C PRO A 836 -21.14 5.44 17.34
N LEU A 837 -20.01 5.37 18.05
CA LEU A 837 -18.86 6.25 17.81
C LEU A 837 -18.24 6.03 16.45
N CYS A 838 -18.15 4.77 15.99
CA CYS A 838 -17.67 4.42 14.66
C CYS A 838 -18.57 5.00 13.56
N LEU A 839 -19.89 4.92 13.74
CA LEU A 839 -20.86 5.49 12.80
C LEU A 839 -20.76 7.03 12.72
N VAL A 840 -20.52 7.70 13.86
CA VAL A 840 -20.25 9.16 13.87
C VAL A 840 -18.98 9.50 13.09
N ALA A 841 -17.93 8.67 13.21
CA ALA A 841 -16.70 8.85 12.45
C ALA A 841 -16.91 8.64 10.94
N LEU A 842 -17.67 7.62 10.55
CA LEU A 842 -18.08 7.35 9.17
C LEU A 842 -18.84 8.54 8.57
N GLU A 843 -19.86 9.06 9.26
CA GLU A 843 -20.61 10.23 8.78
C GLU A 843 -19.73 11.47 8.62
N GLY A 844 -18.75 11.66 9.49
CA GLY A 844 -17.75 12.72 9.35
C GLY A 844 -16.97 12.59 8.03
N LEU A 845 -16.58 11.37 7.68
CA LEU A 845 -15.88 11.06 6.43
C LEU A 845 -16.78 11.30 5.20
N LEU A 846 -18.07 10.90 5.26
CA LEU A 846 -19.03 11.08 4.18
C LEU A 846 -19.31 12.56 3.90
N LYS A 847 -19.45 13.39 4.92
CA LYS A 847 -19.69 14.84 4.79
C LYS A 847 -18.52 15.58 4.11
N GLU A 848 -17.31 15.10 4.30
CA GLU A 848 -16.11 15.70 3.71
C GLU A 848 -15.90 15.30 2.23
N ARG A 849 -16.48 14.18 1.78
CA ARG A 849 -16.22 13.57 0.47
C ARG A 849 -17.49 13.03 -0.18
N ALA A 850 -18.45 13.90 -0.46
CA ALA A 850 -19.70 13.50 -1.14
C ALA A 850 -19.42 12.74 -2.46
N GLY A 851 -19.82 11.48 -2.54
CA GLY A 851 -19.60 10.63 -3.71
C GLY A 851 -20.15 9.22 -3.49
N GLN A 852 -19.51 8.24 -4.06
CA GLN A 852 -19.85 6.83 -3.94
C GLN A 852 -19.07 6.18 -2.79
N VAL A 853 -19.73 5.29 -2.07
CA VAL A 853 -19.12 4.50 -0.98
C VAL A 853 -19.11 3.03 -1.37
N VAL A 854 -17.96 2.40 -1.27
CA VAL A 854 -17.80 0.95 -1.40
C VAL A 854 -17.55 0.39 -0.01
N LEU A 855 -18.41 -0.52 0.42
CA LEU A 855 -18.26 -1.30 1.65
C LEU A 855 -17.79 -2.69 1.27
N GLU A 856 -16.71 -3.16 1.88
CA GLU A 856 -16.18 -4.51 1.71
C GLU A 856 -16.28 -5.28 3.03
N GLU A 857 -16.65 -6.55 2.98
CA GLU A 857 -16.70 -7.40 4.17
C GLU A 857 -15.33 -7.43 4.87
N MET A 858 -15.34 -7.49 6.19
CA MET A 858 -14.15 -7.84 6.95
C MET A 858 -13.87 -9.32 6.78
N LEU A 859 -12.87 -9.66 5.97
CA LEU A 859 -12.39 -11.02 5.77
C LEU A 859 -10.85 -11.00 5.80
N PRO A 860 -10.20 -11.72 6.72
CA PRO A 860 -10.77 -12.61 7.76
C PRO A 860 -11.72 -11.89 8.73
N ALA A 861 -12.77 -12.56 9.15
CA ALA A 861 -13.62 -12.08 10.24
C ALA A 861 -12.85 -12.19 11.58
N GLU A 862 -13.33 -11.51 12.60
CA GLU A 862 -12.66 -11.47 13.90
C GLU A 862 -12.45 -12.86 14.50
N ASP A 863 -13.42 -13.74 14.36
CA ASP A 863 -13.35 -15.12 14.86
C ASP A 863 -12.47 -16.03 13.99
N ASP A 864 -12.21 -15.62 12.73
CA ASP A 864 -11.35 -16.32 11.79
C ASP A 864 -9.86 -15.92 11.89
N LEU A 865 -9.51 -14.99 12.79
CA LEU A 865 -8.13 -14.53 12.95
C LEU A 865 -7.26 -15.63 13.54
N HIS A 866 -6.14 -15.92 12.86
CA HIS A 866 -5.25 -17.02 13.19
C HIS A 866 -4.09 -16.63 14.10
N VAL A 867 -3.82 -15.33 14.30
CA VAL A 867 -2.68 -14.84 15.12
C VAL A 867 -3.18 -14.34 16.46
N ARG A 868 -2.56 -14.84 17.52
CA ARG A 868 -2.87 -14.47 18.92
C ARG A 868 -1.61 -14.03 19.66
N THR A 869 -1.78 -13.08 20.57
CA THR A 869 -0.81 -12.69 21.58
C THR A 869 -1.46 -12.81 22.97
N ALA A 870 -0.71 -12.51 24.01
CA ALA A 870 -1.24 -12.44 25.37
C ALA A 870 -2.37 -11.39 25.53
N ARG A 871 -2.44 -10.39 24.64
CA ARG A 871 -3.47 -9.33 24.67
C ARG A 871 -4.73 -9.65 23.88
N GLY A 872 -4.70 -10.64 23.01
CA GLY A 872 -5.86 -11.01 22.20
C GLY A 872 -5.51 -11.43 20.77
N ARG A 873 -6.51 -11.37 19.89
CA ARG A 873 -6.42 -11.74 18.47
C ARG A 873 -5.96 -10.53 17.65
N HIS A 874 -5.10 -10.77 16.68
CA HIS A 874 -4.58 -9.72 15.84
C HIS A 874 -4.88 -9.95 14.36
N VAL A 875 -5.21 -8.88 13.66
CA VAL A 875 -5.20 -8.86 12.20
C VAL A 875 -3.76 -9.01 11.73
N ALA A 876 -3.52 -10.01 10.90
CA ALA A 876 -2.21 -10.29 10.34
C ALA A 876 -2.26 -10.40 8.81
N GLU A 877 -1.14 -10.12 8.17
CA GLU A 877 -0.93 -10.29 6.73
C GLU A 877 0.39 -11.00 6.52
N LEU A 878 0.35 -12.06 5.74
CA LEU A 878 1.52 -12.82 5.33
C LEU A 878 2.06 -12.26 4.03
N ALA A 879 3.36 -12.00 3.98
CA ALA A 879 4.09 -11.65 2.78
C ALA A 879 4.98 -12.85 2.42
N VAL A 880 4.69 -13.48 1.29
CA VAL A 880 5.32 -14.73 0.85
C VAL A 880 5.79 -14.61 -0.59
N GLU A 881 6.83 -15.36 -0.92
CA GLU A 881 7.37 -15.45 -2.27
C GLU A 881 7.40 -16.91 -2.71
N ILE A 882 6.89 -17.17 -3.93
CA ILE A 882 6.89 -18.49 -4.56
C ILE A 882 7.91 -18.43 -5.69
N LEU A 883 9.02 -19.13 -5.51
CA LEU A 883 10.06 -19.26 -6.51
C LEU A 883 9.78 -20.48 -7.40
N PRO A 884 10.18 -20.47 -8.69
CA PRO A 884 10.23 -21.68 -9.51
C PRO A 884 11.12 -22.72 -8.85
N ALA A 885 10.77 -23.99 -8.97
CA ALA A 885 11.66 -25.05 -8.50
C ALA A 885 12.99 -24.96 -9.27
N ALA A 886 14.10 -24.94 -8.55
CA ALA A 886 15.41 -25.09 -9.19
C ALA A 886 15.42 -26.39 -10.00
N PRO A 887 15.95 -26.41 -11.25
CA PRO A 887 16.10 -27.64 -11.98
C PRO A 887 16.87 -28.64 -11.13
N ALA A 888 16.34 -29.89 -11.00
CA ALA A 888 16.97 -30.92 -10.21
C ALA A 888 18.42 -31.07 -10.69
N ARG A 889 19.38 -30.85 -9.79
CA ARG A 889 20.78 -31.17 -10.09
C ARG A 889 20.82 -32.65 -10.48
N PRO A 890 21.40 -32.99 -11.63
CA PRO A 890 21.63 -34.39 -11.92
C PRO A 890 22.45 -34.98 -10.74
N ALA A 891 22.03 -36.13 -10.27
CA ALA A 891 22.77 -36.84 -9.23
C ALA A 891 24.22 -36.96 -9.71
N PRO A 892 25.23 -36.72 -8.86
CA PRO A 892 26.61 -36.98 -9.25
C PRO A 892 26.68 -38.42 -9.71
N ASP A 893 27.14 -38.63 -10.95
CA ASP A 893 27.39 -39.97 -11.50
C ASP A 893 28.30 -40.67 -10.48
N GLU A 894 27.83 -41.75 -9.88
CA GLU A 894 28.64 -42.66 -9.12
C GLU A 894 29.73 -43.20 -10.09
N GLU A 895 30.90 -42.54 -10.07
CA GLU A 895 32.07 -43.06 -10.76
C GLU A 895 32.31 -44.51 -10.30
N GLY A 896 32.04 -45.41 -11.21
CA GLY A 896 32.21 -46.85 -11.01
C GLY A 896 33.63 -47.12 -10.54
N HIS A 897 33.73 -47.65 -9.33
CA HIS A 897 34.93 -48.37 -8.91
C HIS A 897 35.11 -49.59 -9.82
N GLY A 898 35.85 -49.37 -10.92
CA GLY A 898 36.41 -50.45 -11.69
C GLY A 898 37.43 -51.20 -10.89
N GLU A 899 37.07 -52.40 -10.43
CA GLU A 899 38.03 -53.41 -9.96
C GLU A 899 39.09 -53.64 -11.05
N ARG A 900 40.32 -53.39 -10.68
CA ARG A 900 41.47 -54.00 -11.35
C ARG A 900 41.92 -55.21 -10.53
N SER A 901 41.66 -56.38 -11.06
CA SER A 901 42.39 -57.62 -10.74
C SER A 901 43.78 -57.57 -11.26
#